data_4f5f7874797309ea6dbf7c3acf5c4d90
#
_entry.id   4f5f7874797309ea6dbf7c3acf5c4d90
#
_cell.length_a   1.000
_cell.length_b   1.000
_cell.length_c   1.000
_cell.angle_alpha   90.00
_cell.angle_beta   90.00
_cell.angle_gamma   90.00
#
_symmetry.space_group_name_H-M   'P 1'
#
loop_
_entity.id
_entity.type
_entity.pdbx_description
1 polymer ?
#
loop_
_entity_poly.entity_id
_entity_poly.type
_entity_poly.pdbx_seq_one_letter_code
_entity_poly.pdbx_strand_id
1 'polypeptide(L)'
;MSNKKATKRALLTSITALAMCVVMLVGTTFAWFTDTATANVNKIQAGKLDVALEMKDSAGNWVTAEGKTLNFVKAAGGESQAILWEPGAEYKLPELRVVNNGNLNIKYKVEVTGIQMNRQPVAGVFDLNDVITWKADGLTLGTEATLNPTESKAFTISGKMDTAAGNDYQGLTINGVSITVYATQATGEYDSTRNDYDTSAGYSVVVLPKTANAAMSKDTTESKYEYEAADGTVKAEIPTNAVAANETPTVSIRPVADAATGKFVVDAGNGTEKVAYEISISNIAAGSTELAKVSFKLGAGLTNVALKHENLVMTSKSSEADLTAADTFYYDAATGMVTIAVDHFSVFSVTYAAPVATIGSTTYTSLADAFAVAKDGDTIMLLKNTNGNGIKVLPNTFANNGLTVDFNGYVYTVGGVLVGSATTGTNAFQLNQGNKITFKNGSIVGVTEGTKPAEDTPDWKGAPAIVLQNYCNLVLDNMIVTGGDETVYTMSNNCGDIVINNTTINAGKAQGYKDGPYAFDVYGGFQSYGNVTVKVDGNSVINGDIEVAHGDRAKNNNANTLILGDCTINGNILKSDGTLNFAGNVTLNGDVNVTDMTDAVANCTTVTEKTTLNLNGKIITPNNMGNNNKNFTALIVDADTTINAGVNGGIDTQKNGGYGINVRNGATLTINGGTYYGGGTAVQAQKGLVIINDGNFAVEPYSNPVYGYKFMLNCIDAAYKAGEAGFTVYGGTYTGFDPSNSDSENPRASFVPEGYTCTKTGEDVWTVTKNA
;
A
#
# COMPACT_ATOMS: atom_id res chain seq x y z
N MET A 1 -5.15 -27.10 74.99
CA MET A 1 -5.73 -26.60 73.70
C MET A 1 -4.81 -25.62 72.96
N SER A 2 -3.58 -25.41 73.37
CA SER A 2 -2.64 -24.46 72.76
C SER A 2 -1.89 -24.98 71.51
N ASN A 3 -1.66 -26.32 71.39
CA ASN A 3 -0.82 -26.87 70.33
C ASN A 3 -1.47 -26.92 68.93
N LYS A 4 -2.80 -26.94 68.84
CA LYS A 4 -3.47 -26.99 67.49
C LYS A 4 -3.42 -25.69 66.73
N LYS A 5 -3.32 -24.54 67.41
CA LYS A 5 -3.18 -23.22 66.75
C LYS A 5 -1.74 -22.96 66.28
N ALA A 6 -0.75 -23.44 67.04
CA ALA A 6 0.65 -23.30 66.65
C ALA A 6 0.97 -24.21 65.42
N THR A 7 0.48 -25.41 65.41
CA THR A 7 0.66 -26.37 64.28
C THR A 7 -0.04 -25.87 63.00
N LYS A 8 -1.27 -25.29 63.12
CA LYS A 8 -1.92 -24.68 61.97
C LYS A 8 -1.20 -23.44 61.41
N ARG A 9 -0.62 -22.61 62.29
CA ARG A 9 0.20 -21.49 61.84
C ARG A 9 1.50 -21.94 61.21
N ALA A 10 2.20 -22.91 61.77
CA ALA A 10 3.41 -23.48 61.17
C ALA A 10 3.12 -24.15 59.80
N LEU A 11 2.01 -24.89 59.70
CA LEU A 11 1.59 -25.48 58.40
C LEU A 11 1.22 -24.43 57.38
N LEU A 12 0.53 -23.37 57.78
CA LEU A 12 0.15 -22.26 56.85
C LEU A 12 1.42 -21.52 56.37
N THR A 13 2.37 -21.24 57.27
CA THR A 13 3.65 -20.60 56.91
C THR A 13 4.51 -21.50 56.02
N SER A 14 4.49 -22.82 56.22
CA SER A 14 5.23 -23.76 55.36
C SER A 14 4.57 -23.88 53.96
N ILE A 15 3.25 -23.84 53.87
CA ILE A 15 2.52 -23.85 52.59
C ILE A 15 2.75 -22.52 51.87
N THR A 16 2.72 -21.37 52.56
CA THR A 16 3.04 -20.07 51.92
C THR A 16 4.48 -19.97 51.46
N ALA A 17 5.44 -20.51 52.26
CA ALA A 17 6.84 -20.55 51.86
C ALA A 17 7.05 -21.47 50.68
N LEU A 18 6.37 -22.64 50.64
CA LEU A 18 6.43 -23.56 49.51
C LEU A 18 5.79 -22.91 48.23
N ALA A 19 4.66 -22.22 48.39
CA ALA A 19 4.03 -21.50 47.28
C ALA A 19 4.93 -20.37 46.78
N MET A 20 5.60 -19.61 47.63
CA MET A 20 6.59 -18.62 47.21
C MET A 20 7.80 -19.24 46.53
N CYS A 21 8.30 -20.38 47.01
CA CYS A 21 9.39 -21.08 46.37
C CYS A 21 8.99 -21.59 44.97
N VAL A 22 7.73 -22.09 44.80
CA VAL A 22 7.21 -22.52 43.50
C VAL A 22 7.03 -21.31 42.57
N VAL A 23 6.52 -20.18 43.08
CA VAL A 23 6.38 -18.94 42.27
C VAL A 23 7.74 -18.37 41.90
N MET A 24 8.74 -18.39 42.80
CA MET A 24 10.10 -18.00 42.46
C MET A 24 10.75 -18.96 41.48
N LEU A 25 10.54 -20.29 41.62
CA LEU A 25 11.08 -21.26 40.69
C LEU A 25 10.47 -21.14 39.30
N VAL A 26 9.14 -20.93 39.23
CA VAL A 26 8.44 -20.68 37.98
C VAL A 26 8.86 -19.32 37.40
N GLY A 27 8.96 -18.27 38.22
CA GLY A 27 9.43 -16.94 37.80
C GLY A 27 10.87 -16.95 37.28
N THR A 28 11.77 -17.66 37.96
CA THR A 28 13.17 -17.79 37.53
C THR A 28 13.32 -18.69 36.30
N THR A 29 12.50 -19.75 36.19
CA THR A 29 12.50 -20.57 34.97
C THR A 29 11.90 -19.81 33.78
N PHE A 30 10.85 -19.01 33.98
CA PHE A 30 10.33 -18.18 32.89
C PHE A 30 11.30 -17.05 32.50
N ALA A 31 11.94 -16.40 33.48
CA ALA A 31 12.97 -15.38 33.22
C ALA A 31 14.19 -16.00 32.52
N TRP A 32 14.57 -17.23 32.89
CA TRP A 32 15.71 -17.91 32.28
C TRP A 32 15.38 -18.39 30.85
N PHE A 33 14.18 -18.89 30.62
CA PHE A 33 13.72 -19.25 29.27
C PHE A 33 13.49 -18.02 28.36
N THR A 34 13.00 -16.91 28.89
CA THR A 34 12.88 -15.67 28.12
C THR A 34 14.23 -15.01 27.86
N ASP A 35 15.16 -15.06 28.79
CA ASP A 35 16.49 -14.49 28.59
C ASP A 35 17.34 -15.34 27.63
N THR A 36 17.32 -16.66 27.73
CA THR A 36 17.97 -17.56 26.77
C THR A 36 17.29 -17.60 25.41
N ALA A 37 15.97 -17.47 25.33
CA ALA A 37 15.24 -17.39 24.06
C ALA A 37 15.51 -16.08 23.35
N THR A 38 15.56 -14.93 24.06
CA THR A 38 15.89 -13.64 23.46
C THR A 38 17.37 -13.49 23.11
N ALA A 39 18.27 -14.18 23.76
CA ALA A 39 19.71 -14.14 23.43
C ALA A 39 20.09 -15.01 22.24
N ASN A 40 19.30 -16.05 21.91
CA ASN A 40 19.64 -17.08 20.90
C ASN A 40 18.68 -17.19 19.73
N VAL A 41 17.60 -16.41 19.70
CA VAL A 41 16.71 -16.39 18.52
C VAL A 41 17.21 -15.33 17.58
N ASN A 42 17.80 -15.76 16.47
CA ASN A 42 17.99 -14.91 15.31
C ASN A 42 16.63 -14.26 14.96
N LYS A 43 16.63 -12.99 14.68
CA LYS A 43 15.45 -12.28 14.21
C LYS A 43 14.88 -13.08 13.02
N ILE A 44 13.69 -13.65 13.18
CA ILE A 44 12.99 -14.26 12.06
C ILE A 44 12.42 -13.12 11.25
N GLN A 45 13.00 -12.88 10.10
CA GLN A 45 12.56 -11.87 9.16
C GLN A 45 12.21 -12.57 7.86
N ALA A 46 11.01 -12.33 7.34
CA ALA A 46 10.64 -12.78 6.00
C ALA A 46 11.60 -12.20 4.96
N GLY A 47 11.94 -12.99 3.96
CA GLY A 47 12.72 -12.53 2.83
C GLY A 47 11.99 -11.41 2.09
N LYS A 48 12.71 -10.34 1.76
CA LYS A 48 12.22 -9.24 0.93
C LYS A 48 13.07 -9.18 -0.32
N LEU A 49 12.43 -9.34 -1.47
CA LEU A 49 13.03 -9.05 -2.77
C LEU A 49 12.73 -7.60 -3.10
N ASP A 50 13.76 -6.79 -3.31
CA ASP A 50 13.62 -5.36 -3.58
C ASP A 50 14.79 -4.92 -4.46
N VAL A 51 14.51 -4.72 -5.74
CA VAL A 51 15.48 -4.25 -6.70
C VAL A 51 15.12 -2.83 -7.15
N ALA A 52 16.09 -1.96 -7.24
CA ALA A 52 15.91 -0.61 -7.76
C ALA A 52 16.87 -0.31 -8.90
N LEU A 53 16.43 0.54 -9.83
CA LEU A 53 17.29 1.18 -10.83
C LEU A 53 17.53 2.62 -10.41
N GLU A 54 18.78 2.98 -10.22
CA GLU A 54 19.19 4.33 -9.86
C GLU A 54 20.07 4.94 -10.95
N MET A 55 20.06 6.27 -11.03
CA MET A 55 20.92 7.06 -11.91
C MET A 55 21.74 8.05 -11.10
N LYS A 56 22.89 8.43 -11.62
CA LYS A 56 23.73 9.47 -11.06
C LYS A 56 23.25 10.84 -11.55
N ASP A 57 22.90 11.72 -10.62
CA ASP A 57 22.49 13.09 -10.94
C ASP A 57 23.70 13.97 -11.28
N SER A 58 23.44 15.23 -11.69
CA SER A 58 24.49 16.19 -12.04
C SER A 58 25.39 16.58 -10.86
N ALA A 59 24.97 16.36 -9.62
CA ALA A 59 25.74 16.59 -8.41
C ALA A 59 26.58 15.36 -8.02
N GLY A 60 26.44 14.25 -8.74
CA GLY A 60 27.14 12.99 -8.49
C GLY A 60 26.45 12.06 -7.48
N ASN A 61 25.21 12.37 -7.05
CA ASN A 61 24.46 11.54 -6.13
C ASN A 61 23.63 10.48 -6.88
N TRP A 62 23.47 9.34 -6.24
CA TRP A 62 22.56 8.30 -6.74
C TRP A 62 21.13 8.64 -6.36
N VAL A 63 20.24 8.68 -7.35
CA VAL A 63 18.82 8.95 -7.20
C VAL A 63 18.01 7.95 -8.01
N THR A 64 16.76 7.67 -7.64
CA THR A 64 15.93 6.72 -8.39
C THR A 64 15.78 7.15 -9.85
N ALA A 65 15.96 6.19 -10.76
CA ALA A 65 15.69 6.35 -12.19
C ALA A 65 14.26 5.91 -12.56
N GLU A 66 13.54 5.25 -11.65
CA GLU A 66 12.20 4.74 -11.88
C GLU A 66 11.22 5.89 -12.15
N GLY A 67 10.39 5.72 -13.18
CA GLY A 67 9.42 6.73 -13.61
C GLY A 67 10.01 8.02 -14.18
N LYS A 68 11.33 8.10 -14.39
CA LYS A 68 11.99 9.28 -14.95
C LYS A 68 12.37 9.07 -16.41
N THR A 69 12.30 10.14 -17.18
CA THR A 69 12.88 10.18 -18.52
C THR A 69 14.39 10.38 -18.42
N LEU A 70 15.15 9.40 -18.89
CA LEU A 70 16.62 9.50 -18.96
C LEU A 70 17.03 10.22 -20.25
N ASN A 71 17.83 11.26 -20.11
CA ASN A 71 18.30 12.01 -21.26
C ASN A 71 19.73 11.59 -21.61
N PHE A 72 19.99 11.34 -22.88
CA PHE A 72 21.34 11.19 -23.38
C PHE A 72 22.12 12.51 -23.24
N VAL A 73 23.36 12.44 -22.83
CA VAL A 73 24.25 13.60 -22.74
C VAL A 73 25.49 13.36 -23.59
N LYS A 74 26.13 14.42 -24.05
CA LYS A 74 27.38 14.30 -24.83
C LYS A 74 28.42 13.56 -24.00
N ALA A 75 29.06 12.56 -24.60
CA ALA A 75 30.08 11.76 -23.93
C ALA A 75 31.30 12.59 -23.49
N ALA A 76 31.55 13.73 -24.15
CA ALA A 76 32.65 14.65 -23.86
C ALA A 76 32.30 15.78 -22.85
N GLY A 77 31.08 15.78 -22.26
CA GLY A 77 30.60 16.81 -21.33
C GLY A 77 30.08 18.05 -22.07
N GLY A 78 28.86 18.44 -21.73
CA GLY A 78 28.16 19.61 -22.25
C GLY A 78 26.68 19.51 -21.98
N GLU A 79 26.08 20.61 -21.51
CA GLU A 79 24.73 20.67 -21.02
C GLU A 79 23.68 20.38 -22.08
N SER A 80 22.52 19.91 -21.59
CA SER A 80 21.32 19.47 -22.27
C SER A 80 20.75 20.48 -23.27
N GLN A 81 21.09 20.34 -24.53
CA GLN A 81 20.25 20.80 -25.63
C GLN A 81 19.66 19.59 -26.36
N ALA A 82 18.58 19.79 -27.12
CA ALA A 82 17.97 18.72 -27.91
C ALA A 82 19.07 17.92 -28.64
N ILE A 83 19.13 16.62 -28.36
CA ILE A 83 20.16 15.74 -28.90
C ILE A 83 19.77 15.41 -30.33
N LEU A 84 20.48 16.01 -31.26
CA LEU A 84 20.43 15.67 -32.67
C LEU A 84 21.63 14.75 -32.98
N TRP A 85 21.29 13.53 -33.38
CA TRP A 85 22.30 12.59 -33.84
C TRP A 85 22.80 13.02 -35.21
N GLU A 86 24.09 13.19 -35.33
CA GLU A 86 24.79 13.53 -36.56
C GLU A 86 25.98 12.58 -36.75
N PRO A 87 26.43 12.34 -37.98
CA PRO A 87 27.54 11.44 -38.23
C PRO A 87 28.76 11.75 -37.38
N GLY A 88 29.27 10.75 -36.64
CA GLY A 88 30.35 10.87 -35.69
C GLY A 88 29.98 11.30 -34.27
N ALA A 89 28.74 11.69 -34.04
CA ALA A 89 28.26 12.06 -32.67
C ALA A 89 28.25 10.85 -31.74
N GLU A 90 28.66 11.09 -30.50
CA GLU A 90 28.63 10.08 -29.44
C GLU A 90 27.89 10.63 -28.21
N TYR A 91 26.92 9.89 -27.74
CA TYR A 91 26.09 10.23 -26.58
C TYR A 91 26.01 9.08 -25.61
N LYS A 92 25.85 9.40 -24.32
CA LYS A 92 25.67 8.41 -23.25
C LYS A 92 24.51 8.78 -22.34
N LEU A 93 23.90 7.78 -21.73
CA LEU A 93 22.98 7.97 -20.60
C LEU A 93 23.76 8.35 -19.34
N PRO A 94 23.13 8.99 -18.34
CA PRO A 94 23.71 9.08 -17.00
C PRO A 94 24.18 7.71 -16.53
N GLU A 95 25.20 7.68 -15.68
CA GLU A 95 25.64 6.42 -15.07
C GLU A 95 24.46 5.83 -14.27
N LEU A 96 24.17 4.56 -14.52
CA LEU A 96 23.09 3.80 -13.92
C LEU A 96 23.63 2.74 -12.98
N ARG A 97 22.83 2.31 -12.00
CA ARG A 97 23.14 1.10 -11.23
C ARG A 97 21.88 0.33 -10.88
N VAL A 98 21.99 -0.99 -10.86
CA VAL A 98 21.02 -1.89 -10.25
C VAL A 98 21.42 -2.03 -8.79
N VAL A 99 20.45 -1.89 -7.89
CA VAL A 99 20.64 -2.00 -6.43
C VAL A 99 19.74 -3.07 -5.88
N ASN A 100 20.27 -3.96 -5.05
CA ASN A 100 19.46 -4.88 -4.24
C ASN A 100 19.20 -4.26 -2.87
N ASN A 101 18.03 -3.65 -2.70
CA ASN A 101 17.56 -3.08 -1.43
C ASN A 101 16.86 -4.13 -0.53
N GLY A 102 16.74 -5.35 -1.03
CA GLY A 102 16.16 -6.49 -0.31
C GLY A 102 17.13 -7.13 0.67
N ASN A 103 16.68 -8.19 1.31
CA ASN A 103 17.48 -9.02 2.21
C ASN A 103 17.69 -10.45 1.68
N LEU A 104 17.27 -10.71 0.42
CA LEU A 104 17.51 -11.96 -0.30
C LEU A 104 18.59 -11.73 -1.37
N ASN A 105 19.36 -12.76 -1.68
CA ASN A 105 20.18 -12.77 -2.88
C ASN A 105 19.28 -12.80 -4.10
N ILE A 106 19.57 -11.93 -5.08
CA ILE A 106 18.79 -11.87 -6.31
C ILE A 106 19.63 -12.29 -7.52
N LYS A 107 18.99 -12.95 -8.47
CA LYS A 107 19.43 -12.97 -9.86
C LYS A 107 18.63 -11.91 -10.63
N TYR A 108 19.30 -11.18 -11.48
CA TYR A 108 18.70 -10.10 -12.24
C TYR A 108 19.25 -10.07 -13.66
N LYS A 109 18.49 -9.47 -14.55
CA LYS A 109 18.93 -9.09 -15.89
C LYS A 109 18.43 -7.69 -16.22
N VAL A 110 19.21 -6.98 -17.04
CA VAL A 110 18.84 -5.66 -17.55
C VAL A 110 18.54 -5.76 -19.03
N GLU A 111 17.35 -5.37 -19.43
CA GLU A 111 16.93 -5.32 -20.82
C GLU A 111 16.70 -3.87 -21.26
N VAL A 112 17.07 -3.56 -22.48
CA VAL A 112 16.85 -2.26 -23.11
C VAL A 112 16.05 -2.46 -24.36
N THR A 113 14.89 -1.82 -24.44
CA THR A 113 14.05 -1.83 -25.64
C THR A 113 14.35 -0.60 -26.51
N GLY A 114 14.08 -0.67 -27.81
CA GLY A 114 14.32 0.41 -28.77
C GLY A 114 15.78 0.51 -29.25
N ILE A 115 16.74 0.13 -28.43
CA ILE A 115 18.16 0.06 -28.80
C ILE A 115 18.49 -1.36 -29.21
N GLN A 116 19.10 -1.53 -30.38
CA GLN A 116 19.50 -2.84 -30.91
C GLN A 116 21.03 -2.88 -31.06
N MET A 117 21.66 -3.65 -30.15
CA MET A 117 23.11 -3.90 -30.27
C MET A 117 23.34 -4.88 -31.43
N ASN A 118 24.30 -4.56 -32.30
CA ASN A 118 24.72 -5.41 -33.44
C ASN A 118 23.61 -5.71 -34.47
N ARG A 119 22.66 -4.77 -34.68
CA ARG A 119 21.71 -4.90 -35.76
C ARG A 119 22.43 -5.04 -37.10
N GLN A 120 21.92 -5.96 -37.94
CA GLN A 120 22.37 -6.07 -39.34
C GLN A 120 21.42 -5.24 -40.23
N PRO A 121 21.94 -4.29 -41.03
CA PRO A 121 21.12 -3.51 -41.96
C PRO A 121 20.35 -4.38 -42.92
N VAL A 122 19.09 -4.04 -43.16
CA VAL A 122 18.23 -4.70 -44.18
C VAL A 122 18.16 -3.80 -45.39
N ALA A 123 18.44 -4.33 -46.56
CA ALA A 123 18.41 -3.56 -47.80
C ALA A 123 17.05 -2.87 -48.06
N GLY A 124 17.06 -1.55 -48.19
CA GLY A 124 15.86 -0.73 -48.40
C GLY A 124 15.06 -0.37 -47.14
N VAL A 125 15.51 -0.76 -45.96
CA VAL A 125 14.92 -0.38 -44.66
C VAL A 125 15.97 0.37 -43.85
N PHE A 126 15.71 1.65 -43.61
CA PHE A 126 16.64 2.49 -42.85
C PHE A 126 16.17 2.62 -41.39
N ASP A 127 17.06 2.34 -40.44
CA ASP A 127 16.84 2.44 -38.99
C ASP A 127 18.10 3.04 -38.36
N LEU A 128 17.93 3.95 -37.40
CA LEU A 128 19.10 4.55 -36.75
C LEU A 128 20.01 3.53 -36.04
N ASN A 129 19.44 2.39 -35.61
CA ASN A 129 20.24 1.30 -35.06
C ASN A 129 21.21 0.66 -36.09
N ASP A 130 21.01 0.90 -37.40
CA ASP A 130 21.92 0.40 -38.44
C ASP A 130 23.23 1.19 -38.46
N VAL A 131 23.19 2.45 -38.05
CA VAL A 131 24.33 3.39 -38.11
C VAL A 131 24.76 3.89 -36.73
N ILE A 132 24.14 3.46 -35.67
CA ILE A 132 24.54 3.76 -34.27
C ILE A 132 25.13 2.49 -33.65
N THR A 133 26.40 2.52 -33.35
CA THR A 133 27.02 1.46 -32.55
C THR A 133 26.71 1.69 -31.07
N TRP A 134 25.90 0.84 -30.52
CA TRP A 134 25.54 0.86 -29.11
C TRP A 134 26.51 0.06 -28.25
N LYS A 135 26.78 0.53 -27.03
CA LYS A 135 27.68 -0.12 -26.08
C LYS A 135 27.08 -0.03 -24.66
N ALA A 136 27.15 -1.13 -23.95
CA ALA A 136 26.93 -1.17 -22.51
C ALA A 136 28.23 -1.53 -21.80
N ASP A 137 28.69 -0.64 -20.92
CA ASP A 137 29.88 -0.87 -20.10
C ASP A 137 29.45 -1.17 -18.67
N GLY A 138 30.06 -2.18 -18.06
CA GLY A 138 29.83 -2.57 -16.68
C GLY A 138 28.89 -3.78 -16.50
N LEU A 139 28.04 -4.10 -17.48
CA LEU A 139 27.23 -5.32 -17.51
C LEU A 139 26.96 -5.76 -18.97
N THR A 140 26.51 -6.99 -19.14
CA THR A 140 26.00 -7.48 -20.43
C THR A 140 24.48 -7.46 -20.42
N LEU A 141 23.87 -6.71 -21.34
CA LEU A 141 22.41 -6.62 -21.45
C LEU A 141 21.80 -7.99 -21.78
N GLY A 142 20.65 -8.28 -21.17
CA GLY A 142 19.91 -9.53 -21.37
C GLY A 142 20.54 -10.75 -20.68
N THR A 143 21.71 -10.61 -20.06
CA THR A 143 22.39 -11.72 -19.37
C THR A 143 22.09 -11.68 -17.87
N GLU A 144 21.85 -12.83 -17.26
CA GLU A 144 21.65 -12.96 -15.83
C GLU A 144 22.94 -12.68 -15.04
N ALA A 145 22.79 -11.95 -13.95
CA ALA A 145 23.83 -11.70 -12.96
C ALA A 145 23.20 -11.77 -11.56
N THR A 146 24.03 -11.88 -10.53
CA THR A 146 23.57 -11.96 -9.14
C THR A 146 24.02 -10.74 -8.34
N LEU A 147 23.22 -10.34 -7.36
CA LEU A 147 23.57 -9.35 -6.35
C LEU A 147 23.16 -9.86 -4.96
N ASN A 148 24.10 -9.79 -4.02
CA ASN A 148 23.80 -10.01 -2.61
C ASN A 148 23.00 -8.83 -2.03
N PRO A 149 22.37 -9.00 -0.86
CA PRO A 149 21.71 -7.90 -0.16
C PRO A 149 22.62 -6.69 0.00
N THR A 150 22.09 -5.50 -0.25
CA THR A 150 22.79 -4.22 -0.18
C THR A 150 23.90 -3.97 -1.25
N GLU A 151 24.14 -4.92 -2.14
CA GLU A 151 25.05 -4.73 -3.26
C GLU A 151 24.41 -3.93 -4.40
N SER A 152 25.28 -3.34 -5.21
CA SER A 152 24.86 -2.65 -6.43
C SER A 152 25.85 -2.88 -7.57
N LYS A 153 25.36 -2.81 -8.80
CA LYS A 153 26.16 -2.93 -10.02
C LYS A 153 25.93 -1.73 -10.92
N ALA A 154 26.97 -0.92 -11.09
CA ALA A 154 26.93 0.24 -11.97
C ALA A 154 27.21 -0.15 -13.43
N PHE A 155 26.60 0.59 -14.36
CA PHE A 155 26.76 0.44 -15.79
C PHE A 155 26.44 1.74 -16.53
N THR A 156 26.88 1.83 -17.78
CA THR A 156 26.57 2.95 -18.67
C THR A 156 26.14 2.43 -20.05
N ILE A 157 25.24 3.16 -20.71
CA ILE A 157 24.86 2.91 -22.09
C ILE A 157 25.25 4.10 -22.92
N SER A 158 25.99 3.85 -23.99
CA SER A 158 26.43 4.87 -24.96
C SER A 158 26.11 4.42 -26.39
N GLY A 159 25.95 5.39 -27.28
CA GLY A 159 25.80 5.17 -28.70
C GLY A 159 26.67 6.12 -29.49
N LYS A 160 27.29 5.63 -30.56
CA LYS A 160 28.11 6.42 -31.48
C LYS A 160 27.57 6.23 -32.89
N MET A 161 27.25 7.33 -33.55
CA MET A 161 26.79 7.30 -34.95
C MET A 161 27.99 7.17 -35.88
N ASP A 162 27.87 6.29 -36.88
CA ASP A 162 28.90 6.12 -37.90
C ASP A 162 29.13 7.44 -38.68
N THR A 163 30.37 7.78 -38.92
CA THR A 163 30.76 8.94 -39.74
C THR A 163 30.35 8.82 -41.22
N ALA A 164 30.08 7.60 -41.68
CA ALA A 164 29.63 7.29 -43.02
C ALA A 164 28.11 7.28 -43.18
N ALA A 165 27.33 7.55 -42.12
CA ALA A 165 25.88 7.61 -42.19
C ALA A 165 25.41 8.66 -43.21
N GLY A 166 24.65 8.22 -44.20
CA GLY A 166 24.16 9.07 -45.30
C GLY A 166 22.83 9.78 -44.96
N ASN A 167 22.34 10.55 -45.92
CA ASN A 167 21.09 11.33 -45.78
C ASN A 167 19.82 10.46 -45.59
N ASP A 168 19.90 9.16 -45.91
CA ASP A 168 18.79 8.22 -45.78
C ASP A 168 18.33 8.01 -44.31
N TYR A 169 19.18 8.38 -43.37
CA TYR A 169 18.92 8.32 -41.92
C TYR A 169 18.42 9.65 -41.36
N GLN A 170 18.30 10.69 -42.22
CA GLN A 170 17.86 12.00 -41.78
C GLN A 170 16.37 11.99 -41.41
N GLY A 171 16.06 12.55 -40.23
CA GLY A 171 14.67 12.62 -39.73
C GLY A 171 14.13 11.32 -39.13
N LEU A 172 14.91 10.25 -39.08
CA LEU A 172 14.52 9.02 -38.40
C LEU A 172 14.60 9.19 -36.87
N THR A 173 13.80 8.44 -36.16
CA THR A 173 13.73 8.46 -34.71
C THR A 173 13.75 7.04 -34.15
N ILE A 174 14.39 6.84 -33.01
CA ILE A 174 14.24 5.64 -32.19
C ILE A 174 13.24 6.00 -31.09
N ASN A 175 12.06 5.38 -31.12
CA ASN A 175 11.02 5.57 -30.10
C ASN A 175 10.97 4.38 -29.16
N GLY A 176 10.36 4.59 -27.96
CA GLY A 176 10.11 3.52 -27.01
C GLY A 176 11.37 2.94 -26.35
N VAL A 177 12.45 3.74 -26.24
CA VAL A 177 13.62 3.32 -25.49
C VAL A 177 13.27 3.26 -24.02
N SER A 178 13.35 2.05 -23.43
CA SER A 178 13.16 1.85 -22.00
C SER A 178 14.19 0.87 -21.46
N ILE A 179 14.53 1.02 -20.19
CA ILE A 179 15.45 0.14 -19.46
C ILE A 179 14.62 -0.55 -18.40
N THR A 180 14.59 -1.88 -18.43
CA THR A 180 13.87 -2.70 -17.47
C THR A 180 14.82 -3.63 -16.75
N VAL A 181 14.76 -3.64 -15.42
CA VAL A 181 15.48 -4.59 -14.58
C VAL A 181 14.51 -5.67 -14.14
N TYR A 182 14.77 -6.89 -14.52
CA TYR A 182 14.05 -8.06 -14.03
C TYR A 182 14.87 -8.68 -12.91
N ALA A 183 14.23 -8.98 -11.80
CA ALA A 183 14.87 -9.64 -10.67
C ALA A 183 13.98 -10.73 -10.10
N THR A 184 14.61 -11.80 -9.63
CA THR A 184 13.97 -12.86 -8.88
C THR A 184 14.95 -13.41 -7.87
N GLN A 185 14.51 -14.24 -6.94
CA GLN A 185 15.38 -14.85 -5.95
C GLN A 185 16.46 -15.69 -6.62
N ALA A 186 17.70 -15.56 -6.17
CA ALA A 186 18.80 -16.38 -6.70
C ALA A 186 18.64 -17.83 -6.24
N THR A 187 18.81 -18.77 -7.16
CA THR A 187 18.89 -20.18 -6.85
C THR A 187 20.19 -20.48 -6.09
N GLY A 188 20.10 -21.09 -4.93
CA GLY A 188 21.28 -21.50 -4.15
C GLY A 188 21.45 -20.82 -2.81
N GLU A 189 20.44 -20.10 -2.31
CA GLU A 189 20.40 -19.78 -0.90
C GLU A 189 20.27 -21.08 -0.07
N TYR A 190 21.14 -21.20 0.92
CA TYR A 190 21.17 -22.38 1.78
C TYR A 190 20.06 -22.24 2.82
N ASP A 191 18.86 -22.74 2.50
CA ASP A 191 17.84 -22.91 3.53
C ASP A 191 18.09 -24.20 4.33
N SER A 192 17.61 -24.24 5.55
CA SER A 192 17.86 -25.36 6.49
C SER A 192 17.20 -26.68 6.07
N THR A 193 16.40 -26.68 5.03
CA THR A 193 15.57 -27.82 4.60
C THR A 193 15.87 -28.32 3.19
N ARG A 194 16.70 -27.63 2.41
CA ARG A 194 16.99 -27.92 0.99
C ARG A 194 15.71 -28.07 0.16
N ASN A 195 14.76 -27.17 0.34
CA ASN A 195 13.44 -27.29 -0.29
C ASN A 195 13.44 -27.05 -1.80
N ASP A 196 14.55 -26.69 -2.41
CA ASP A 196 14.64 -26.32 -3.83
C ASP A 196 13.56 -25.29 -4.26
N TYR A 197 13.06 -24.51 -3.31
CA TYR A 197 12.04 -23.47 -3.56
C TYR A 197 12.51 -22.50 -4.63
N ASP A 198 13.81 -22.27 -4.65
CA ASP A 198 14.45 -21.31 -5.52
C ASP A 198 14.73 -21.87 -6.91
N THR A 199 14.73 -23.18 -7.09
CA THR A 199 14.95 -23.82 -8.41
C THR A 199 13.82 -23.51 -9.37
N SER A 200 12.61 -23.23 -8.86
CA SER A 200 11.46 -22.81 -9.66
C SER A 200 11.24 -21.29 -9.73
N ALA A 201 12.07 -20.49 -9.03
CA ALA A 201 11.99 -19.04 -9.07
C ALA A 201 12.35 -18.55 -10.48
N GLY A 202 11.33 -18.26 -11.27
CA GLY A 202 11.42 -17.70 -12.62
C GLY A 202 11.01 -16.24 -12.66
N TYR A 203 11.46 -15.51 -13.65
CA TYR A 203 10.86 -14.23 -13.96
C TYR A 203 9.42 -14.46 -14.42
N SER A 204 8.43 -13.92 -13.74
CA SER A 204 7.03 -14.01 -14.15
C SER A 204 6.72 -12.99 -15.25
N VAL A 205 7.39 -13.11 -16.37
CA VAL A 205 7.28 -12.17 -17.48
C VAL A 205 7.09 -12.95 -18.77
N VAL A 206 6.28 -12.40 -19.64
CA VAL A 206 6.24 -12.85 -21.04
C VAL A 206 7.62 -12.65 -21.64
N VAL A 207 8.15 -13.71 -22.20
CA VAL A 207 9.43 -13.66 -22.88
C VAL A 207 9.23 -13.03 -24.25
N LEU A 208 10.11 -12.11 -24.61
CA LEU A 208 10.12 -11.47 -25.93
C LEU A 208 11.32 -12.02 -26.74
N PRO A 209 11.23 -13.26 -27.25
CA PRO A 209 12.34 -13.87 -27.95
C PRO A 209 12.65 -13.10 -29.23
N LYS A 210 13.92 -13.01 -29.53
CA LYS A 210 14.40 -12.42 -30.79
C LYS A 210 15.62 -13.15 -31.32
N THR A 211 15.67 -13.32 -32.62
CA THR A 211 16.86 -13.73 -33.35
C THR A 211 16.85 -13.01 -34.69
N ALA A 212 18.01 -12.76 -35.26
CA ALA A 212 18.12 -12.03 -36.52
C ALA A 212 19.04 -12.79 -37.48
N ASN A 213 18.49 -13.15 -38.63
CA ASN A 213 19.23 -13.81 -39.73
C ASN A 213 20.10 -14.99 -39.25
N ALA A 214 19.59 -15.77 -38.30
CA ALA A 214 20.33 -16.89 -37.77
C ALA A 214 20.37 -18.02 -38.79
N ALA A 215 21.57 -18.44 -39.19
CA ALA A 215 21.74 -19.49 -40.17
C ALA A 215 21.20 -20.84 -39.64
N MET A 216 20.42 -21.52 -40.47
CA MET A 216 19.87 -22.82 -40.15
C MET A 216 20.82 -23.94 -40.63
N SER A 217 21.00 -24.96 -39.82
CA SER A 217 21.85 -26.11 -40.13
C SER A 217 21.05 -27.16 -40.91
N LYS A 218 21.68 -27.77 -41.92
CA LYS A 218 21.03 -28.84 -42.69
C LYS A 218 21.16 -30.18 -41.97
N ASP A 219 20.02 -30.74 -41.58
CA ASP A 219 19.94 -32.15 -41.18
C ASP A 219 19.66 -33.04 -42.41
N THR A 220 20.66 -33.81 -42.77
CA THR A 220 20.59 -34.71 -43.93
C THR A 220 19.84 -35.99 -43.59
N THR A 221 19.65 -36.32 -42.36
CA THR A 221 18.93 -37.53 -41.90
C THR A 221 17.42 -37.32 -42.01
N GLU A 222 16.94 -36.13 -41.60
CA GLU A 222 15.52 -35.78 -41.61
C GLU A 222 15.10 -34.94 -42.82
N SER A 223 16.03 -34.65 -43.72
CA SER A 223 15.79 -33.86 -44.95
C SER A 223 15.18 -32.48 -44.64
N LYS A 224 15.68 -31.82 -43.58
CA LYS A 224 15.24 -30.49 -43.15
C LYS A 224 16.42 -29.57 -42.85
N TYR A 225 16.16 -28.27 -42.79
CA TYR A 225 17.00 -27.30 -42.11
C TYR A 225 16.41 -27.01 -40.76
N GLU A 226 17.28 -26.86 -39.76
CA GLU A 226 16.90 -26.60 -38.37
C GLU A 226 17.76 -25.52 -37.74
N TYR A 227 17.18 -24.82 -36.73
CA TYR A 227 17.84 -23.84 -35.90
C TYR A 227 17.29 -23.99 -34.49
N GLU A 228 18.18 -23.89 -33.51
CA GLU A 228 17.82 -23.74 -32.11
C GLU A 228 18.71 -22.67 -31.47
N ALA A 229 18.10 -21.67 -30.85
CA ALA A 229 18.80 -20.64 -30.10
C ALA A 229 19.47 -21.25 -28.85
N ALA A 230 20.66 -20.78 -28.51
CA ALA A 230 21.43 -21.33 -27.39
C ALA A 230 20.71 -21.24 -26.04
N ASP A 231 19.80 -20.28 -25.88
CA ASP A 231 18.91 -20.10 -24.71
C ASP A 231 17.62 -20.90 -24.80
N GLY A 232 17.40 -21.66 -25.88
CA GLY A 232 16.20 -22.46 -26.10
C GLY A 232 14.93 -21.66 -26.35
N THR A 233 15.02 -20.32 -26.51
CA THR A 233 13.83 -19.46 -26.66
C THR A 233 13.23 -19.47 -28.07
N VAL A 234 14.01 -19.84 -29.07
CA VAL A 234 13.58 -19.93 -30.49
C VAL A 234 14.07 -21.23 -31.09
N LYS A 235 13.17 -21.94 -31.78
CA LYS A 235 13.50 -23.08 -32.68
C LYS A 235 12.83 -22.88 -34.01
N ALA A 236 13.43 -23.37 -35.08
CA ALA A 236 12.81 -23.36 -36.40
C ALA A 236 13.22 -24.59 -37.16
N GLU A 237 12.28 -25.15 -37.97
CA GLU A 237 12.55 -26.22 -38.92
C GLU A 237 11.81 -25.96 -40.24
N ILE A 238 12.43 -26.30 -41.35
CA ILE A 238 11.85 -26.21 -42.67
C ILE A 238 12.35 -27.37 -43.56
N PRO A 239 11.48 -28.04 -44.32
CA PRO A 239 11.90 -29.08 -45.26
C PRO A 239 12.93 -28.59 -46.29
N THR A 240 13.89 -29.42 -46.65
CA THR A 240 14.96 -29.03 -47.59
C THR A 240 14.45 -28.68 -48.99
N ASN A 241 13.33 -29.26 -49.41
CA ASN A 241 12.67 -28.97 -50.71
C ASN A 241 11.91 -27.62 -50.70
N ALA A 242 11.68 -27.02 -49.54
CA ALA A 242 11.12 -25.68 -49.42
C ALA A 242 12.15 -24.57 -49.66
N VAL A 243 13.45 -24.88 -49.65
CA VAL A 243 14.54 -23.92 -49.76
C VAL A 243 15.06 -23.84 -51.16
N ALA A 244 15.39 -22.63 -51.65
CA ALA A 244 15.94 -22.41 -52.98
C ALA A 244 17.26 -23.18 -53.17
N ALA A 245 17.51 -23.69 -54.36
CA ALA A 245 18.64 -24.56 -54.67
C ALA A 245 19.96 -23.82 -54.35
N ASN A 246 20.85 -24.50 -53.63
CA ASN A 246 22.16 -24.02 -53.21
C ASN A 246 22.14 -22.83 -52.21
N GLU A 247 20.98 -22.52 -51.61
CA GLU A 247 20.87 -21.51 -50.59
C GLU A 247 20.80 -22.14 -49.18
N THR A 248 21.22 -21.36 -48.20
CA THR A 248 21.04 -21.71 -46.77
C THR A 248 20.01 -20.77 -46.19
N PRO A 249 18.92 -21.29 -45.61
CA PRO A 249 17.91 -20.43 -45.00
C PRO A 249 18.42 -19.80 -43.72
N THR A 250 17.89 -18.62 -43.38
CA THR A 250 18.06 -17.99 -42.09
C THR A 250 16.73 -17.70 -41.46
N VAL A 251 16.62 -17.84 -40.13
CA VAL A 251 15.42 -17.50 -39.38
C VAL A 251 15.59 -16.17 -38.65
N SER A 252 14.54 -15.37 -38.66
CA SER A 252 14.42 -14.15 -37.88
C SER A 252 13.10 -14.13 -37.13
N ILE A 253 13.13 -13.73 -35.89
CA ILE A 253 11.96 -13.40 -35.05
C ILE A 253 12.26 -12.12 -34.29
N ARG A 254 11.34 -11.16 -34.30
CA ARG A 254 11.44 -9.94 -33.51
C ARG A 254 10.06 -9.54 -32.96
N PRO A 255 10.01 -9.07 -31.69
CA PRO A 255 8.77 -8.46 -31.19
C PRO A 255 8.49 -7.15 -31.94
N VAL A 256 7.20 -6.87 -32.17
CA VAL A 256 6.71 -5.65 -32.83
C VAL A 256 5.99 -4.79 -31.80
N ALA A 257 6.45 -3.55 -31.67
CA ALA A 257 5.79 -2.60 -30.75
C ALA A 257 4.44 -2.16 -31.34
N ASP A 258 3.46 -2.00 -30.47
CA ASP A 258 2.16 -1.44 -30.83
C ASP A 258 2.31 0.05 -31.23
N ALA A 259 1.78 0.40 -32.38
CA ALA A 259 1.97 1.72 -32.97
C ALA A 259 1.38 2.88 -32.16
N ALA A 260 0.35 2.63 -31.34
CA ALA A 260 -0.30 3.64 -30.55
C ALA A 260 0.40 3.87 -29.20
N THR A 261 0.94 2.82 -28.60
CA THR A 261 1.51 2.85 -27.24
C THR A 261 3.04 2.77 -27.19
N GLY A 262 3.66 2.29 -28.28
CA GLY A 262 5.11 2.01 -28.32
C GLY A 262 5.54 0.81 -27.47
N LYS A 263 4.61 0.07 -26.87
CA LYS A 263 4.86 -1.09 -26.01
C LYS A 263 4.82 -2.39 -26.80
N PHE A 264 5.65 -3.37 -26.42
CA PHE A 264 5.62 -4.70 -27.03
C PHE A 264 4.49 -5.58 -26.46
N VAL A 265 4.18 -5.43 -25.19
CA VAL A 265 3.05 -6.08 -24.51
C VAL A 265 2.02 -5.01 -24.21
N VAL A 266 0.81 -5.18 -24.69
CA VAL A 266 -0.29 -4.23 -24.52
C VAL A 266 -1.50 -4.92 -23.90
N ASP A 267 -2.23 -4.18 -23.08
CA ASP A 267 -3.55 -4.59 -22.60
C ASP A 267 -4.53 -4.60 -23.81
N ALA A 268 -5.10 -5.75 -24.06
CA ALA A 268 -6.11 -5.94 -25.13
C ALA A 268 -7.54 -5.90 -24.58
N GLY A 269 -7.72 -5.55 -23.31
CA GLY A 269 -9.00 -5.49 -22.60
C GLY A 269 -9.42 -6.85 -22.00
N ASN A 270 -10.33 -6.81 -21.03
CA ASN A 270 -10.90 -7.98 -20.37
C ASN A 270 -9.86 -8.93 -19.73
N GLY A 271 -8.77 -8.39 -19.19
CA GLY A 271 -7.69 -9.20 -18.59
C GLY A 271 -6.83 -9.95 -19.61
N THR A 272 -6.93 -9.61 -20.89
CA THR A 272 -6.16 -10.19 -21.99
C THR A 272 -5.01 -9.27 -22.36
N GLU A 273 -3.82 -9.81 -22.46
CA GLU A 273 -2.64 -9.14 -23.00
C GLU A 273 -2.38 -9.58 -24.44
N LYS A 274 -1.72 -8.72 -25.20
CA LYS A 274 -1.35 -8.96 -26.60
C LYS A 274 0.11 -8.65 -26.81
N VAL A 275 0.79 -9.53 -27.54
CA VAL A 275 2.14 -9.31 -28.08
C VAL A 275 2.15 -9.65 -29.58
N ALA A 276 2.99 -8.99 -30.34
CA ALA A 276 3.14 -9.30 -31.76
C ALA A 276 4.60 -9.59 -32.10
N TYR A 277 4.81 -10.48 -33.06
CA TYR A 277 6.13 -10.87 -33.57
C TYR A 277 6.13 -10.81 -35.07
N GLU A 278 7.16 -10.25 -35.65
CA GLU A 278 7.49 -10.45 -37.08
C GLU A 278 8.42 -11.65 -37.17
N ILE A 279 8.01 -12.65 -37.94
CA ILE A 279 8.73 -13.90 -38.10
C ILE A 279 9.03 -14.07 -39.61
N SER A 280 10.22 -14.51 -39.94
CA SER A 280 10.61 -14.81 -41.32
C SER A 280 11.64 -15.92 -41.40
N ILE A 281 11.59 -16.68 -42.47
CA ILE A 281 12.67 -17.56 -42.94
C ILE A 281 13.06 -17.10 -44.36
N SER A 282 14.36 -16.87 -44.56
CA SER A 282 14.87 -16.42 -45.89
C SER A 282 15.10 -17.60 -46.86
N ASN A 283 15.31 -17.26 -48.12
CA ASN A 283 15.73 -18.20 -49.16
C ASN A 283 14.73 -19.35 -49.40
N ILE A 284 13.44 -19.10 -49.19
CA ILE A 284 12.36 -20.04 -49.55
C ILE A 284 12.20 -20.09 -51.06
N ALA A 285 12.05 -21.29 -51.61
CA ALA A 285 11.82 -21.50 -53.03
C ALA A 285 10.51 -20.83 -53.46
N ALA A 286 10.52 -20.11 -54.57
CA ALA A 286 9.33 -19.43 -55.09
C ALA A 286 8.19 -20.41 -55.34
N GLY A 287 7.02 -20.15 -54.72
CA GLY A 287 5.83 -20.99 -54.83
C GLY A 287 5.87 -22.25 -53.97
N SER A 288 6.79 -22.38 -53.03
CA SER A 288 6.77 -23.46 -52.05
C SER A 288 5.50 -23.36 -51.16
N THR A 289 4.86 -24.50 -50.94
CA THR A 289 3.72 -24.68 -50.01
C THR A 289 4.07 -25.62 -48.88
N GLU A 290 5.34 -25.91 -48.73
CA GLU A 290 5.84 -26.76 -47.64
C GLU A 290 5.73 -26.01 -46.29
N LEU A 291 5.37 -26.78 -45.26
CA LEU A 291 5.22 -26.20 -43.92
C LEU A 291 6.55 -26.01 -43.22
N ALA A 292 6.80 -24.80 -42.77
CA ALA A 292 7.83 -24.53 -41.80
C ALA A 292 7.19 -24.51 -40.37
N LYS A 293 7.94 -24.98 -39.40
CA LYS A 293 7.58 -24.80 -37.99
C LYS A 293 8.53 -23.84 -37.31
N VAL A 294 7.96 -22.90 -36.57
CA VAL A 294 8.75 -21.97 -35.76
C VAL A 294 8.20 -22.01 -34.35
N SER A 295 9.07 -22.31 -33.37
CA SER A 295 8.73 -22.32 -31.96
C SER A 295 9.40 -21.13 -31.28
N PHE A 296 8.67 -20.44 -30.41
CA PHE A 296 9.18 -19.34 -29.62
C PHE A 296 8.59 -19.35 -28.21
N LYS A 297 9.40 -18.95 -27.25
CA LYS A 297 8.99 -18.91 -25.84
C LYS A 297 8.13 -17.68 -25.60
N LEU A 298 6.91 -17.89 -25.12
CA LEU A 298 5.98 -16.82 -24.74
C LEU A 298 5.95 -16.64 -23.22
N GLY A 299 5.82 -17.72 -22.47
CA GLY A 299 5.72 -17.74 -21.01
C GLY A 299 4.92 -18.94 -20.54
N ALA A 300 5.32 -19.54 -19.44
CA ALA A 300 4.62 -20.71 -18.88
C ALA A 300 3.35 -20.29 -18.12
N GLY A 301 2.36 -21.21 -18.03
CA GLY A 301 1.14 -21.01 -17.25
C GLY A 301 0.13 -20.02 -17.84
N LEU A 302 0.33 -19.56 -19.08
CA LEU A 302 -0.64 -18.67 -19.72
C LEU A 302 -1.88 -19.47 -20.14
N THR A 303 -3.05 -18.84 -20.05
CA THR A 303 -4.33 -19.42 -20.44
C THR A 303 -4.96 -18.61 -21.57
N ASN A 304 -5.92 -19.20 -22.27
CA ASN A 304 -6.63 -18.58 -23.40
C ASN A 304 -5.67 -18.04 -24.47
N VAL A 305 -4.58 -18.78 -24.72
CA VAL A 305 -3.62 -18.41 -25.75
C VAL A 305 -4.28 -18.56 -27.13
N ALA A 306 -4.32 -17.48 -27.88
CA ALA A 306 -4.84 -17.45 -29.23
C ALA A 306 -3.91 -16.67 -30.16
N LEU A 307 -3.74 -17.15 -31.36
CA LEU A 307 -2.85 -16.55 -32.35
C LEU A 307 -3.61 -16.06 -33.58
N LYS A 308 -3.12 -14.97 -34.14
CA LYS A 308 -3.49 -14.52 -35.49
C LYS A 308 -2.24 -14.37 -36.34
N HIS A 309 -2.33 -14.85 -37.57
CA HIS A 309 -1.37 -14.56 -38.62
C HIS A 309 -1.94 -13.41 -39.43
N GLU A 310 -1.38 -12.20 -39.33
CA GLU A 310 -2.02 -10.95 -39.77
C GLU A 310 -3.46 -10.80 -39.20
N ASN A 311 -4.47 -11.01 -40.03
CA ASN A 311 -5.89 -10.95 -39.64
C ASN A 311 -6.54 -12.34 -39.53
N LEU A 312 -5.86 -13.41 -39.96
CA LEU A 312 -6.37 -14.78 -39.93
C LEU A 312 -6.21 -15.37 -38.50
N VAL A 313 -7.30 -15.88 -37.96
CA VAL A 313 -7.26 -16.61 -36.69
C VAL A 313 -6.67 -18.00 -36.94
N MET A 314 -5.55 -18.30 -36.29
CA MET A 314 -4.89 -19.61 -36.39
C MET A 314 -5.65 -20.66 -35.57
N THR A 315 -5.59 -21.92 -36.03
CA THR A 315 -6.24 -23.03 -35.34
C THR A 315 -5.34 -23.64 -34.30
N SER A 316 -5.77 -23.62 -33.02
CA SER A 316 -5.08 -24.29 -31.92
C SER A 316 -5.12 -25.82 -32.05
N LYS A 317 -4.03 -26.49 -31.78
CA LYS A 317 -3.86 -27.95 -31.73
C LYS A 317 -3.55 -28.44 -30.32
N SER A 318 -3.80 -29.71 -30.09
CA SER A 318 -3.59 -30.37 -28.80
C SER A 318 -2.14 -30.82 -28.55
N SER A 319 -1.36 -30.95 -29.64
CA SER A 319 0.06 -31.30 -29.55
C SER A 319 0.84 -30.75 -30.73
N GLU A 320 2.16 -30.69 -30.64
CA GLU A 320 3.04 -30.29 -31.73
C GLU A 320 2.98 -31.27 -32.91
N ALA A 321 2.71 -32.57 -32.66
CA ALA A 321 2.56 -33.59 -33.69
C ALA A 321 1.33 -33.35 -34.59
N ASP A 322 0.32 -32.61 -34.08
CA ASP A 322 -0.91 -32.31 -34.84
C ASP A 322 -0.76 -31.09 -35.78
N LEU A 323 0.41 -30.45 -35.80
CA LEU A 323 0.72 -29.33 -36.67
C LEU A 323 1.03 -29.80 -38.10
N THR A 324 0.01 -30.22 -38.79
CA THR A 324 0.08 -30.83 -40.17
C THR A 324 -0.55 -29.95 -41.26
N ALA A 325 -1.03 -28.76 -40.90
CA ALA A 325 -1.63 -27.79 -41.82
C ALA A 325 -1.12 -26.38 -41.53
N ALA A 326 -1.11 -25.53 -42.58
CA ALA A 326 -0.77 -24.13 -42.40
C ALA A 326 -1.71 -23.39 -41.43
N ASP A 327 -1.27 -22.33 -40.86
CA ASP A 327 -1.99 -21.48 -39.89
C ASP A 327 -2.57 -22.27 -38.71
N THR A 328 -1.76 -23.21 -38.22
CA THR A 328 -2.03 -23.93 -36.96
C THR A 328 -0.95 -23.64 -35.93
N PHE A 329 -1.31 -23.75 -34.66
CA PHE A 329 -0.36 -23.57 -33.56
C PHE A 329 -0.64 -24.52 -32.41
N TYR A 330 0.40 -24.77 -31.60
CA TYR A 330 0.33 -25.46 -30.35
C TYR A 330 1.01 -24.60 -29.28
N TYR A 331 0.38 -24.48 -28.14
CA TYR A 331 0.97 -23.85 -26.96
C TYR A 331 1.16 -24.88 -25.85
N ASP A 332 2.40 -25.08 -25.46
CA ASP A 332 2.76 -25.91 -24.29
C ASP A 332 2.77 -25.04 -23.03
N ALA A 333 1.75 -25.16 -22.20
CA ALA A 333 1.61 -24.37 -20.97
C ALA A 333 2.70 -24.66 -19.93
N ALA A 334 3.31 -25.86 -19.94
CA ALA A 334 4.34 -26.24 -18.99
C ALA A 334 5.69 -25.55 -19.29
N THR A 335 6.07 -25.54 -20.57
CA THR A 335 7.33 -24.92 -21.01
C THR A 335 7.16 -23.47 -21.43
N GLY A 336 5.93 -23.05 -21.74
CA GLY A 336 5.62 -21.72 -22.27
C GLY A 336 6.01 -21.53 -23.73
N MET A 337 6.24 -22.62 -24.46
CA MET A 337 6.57 -22.57 -25.89
C MET A 337 5.30 -22.51 -26.75
N VAL A 338 5.31 -21.65 -27.73
CA VAL A 338 4.36 -21.60 -28.83
C VAL A 338 5.04 -22.16 -30.08
N THR A 339 4.47 -23.17 -30.72
CA THR A 339 4.93 -23.66 -32.03
C THR A 339 3.87 -23.35 -33.06
N ILE A 340 4.24 -22.67 -34.13
CA ILE A 340 3.39 -22.39 -35.29
C ILE A 340 3.80 -23.25 -36.49
N ALA A 341 2.83 -23.67 -37.31
CA ALA A 341 3.09 -24.27 -38.61
C ALA A 341 2.49 -23.37 -39.71
N VAL A 342 3.33 -22.93 -40.63
CA VAL A 342 2.96 -21.94 -41.66
C VAL A 342 3.69 -22.24 -42.99
N ASP A 343 3.10 -21.81 -44.07
CA ASP A 343 3.67 -21.90 -45.45
C ASP A 343 4.15 -20.50 -45.94
N HIS A 344 3.88 -19.45 -45.20
CA HIS A 344 4.36 -18.09 -45.43
C HIS A 344 4.55 -17.35 -44.13
N PHE A 345 5.24 -16.22 -44.14
CA PHE A 345 5.66 -15.49 -42.98
C PHE A 345 5.26 -14.02 -43.06
N SER A 346 4.85 -13.48 -41.91
CA SER A 346 4.56 -12.06 -41.74
C SER A 346 4.52 -11.68 -40.23
N VAL A 347 3.56 -10.90 -39.78
CA VAL A 347 3.33 -10.55 -38.40
C VAL A 347 2.33 -11.49 -37.75
N PHE A 348 2.73 -12.07 -36.61
CA PHE A 348 1.91 -12.92 -35.77
C PHE A 348 1.56 -12.16 -34.49
N SER A 349 0.29 -12.12 -34.14
CA SER A 349 -0.14 -11.58 -32.87
C SER A 349 -0.66 -12.69 -31.96
N VAL A 350 -0.20 -12.66 -30.70
CA VAL A 350 -0.60 -13.60 -29.66
C VAL A 350 -1.38 -12.83 -28.61
N THR A 351 -2.56 -13.34 -28.27
CA THR A 351 -3.33 -12.86 -27.12
C THR A 351 -3.40 -13.96 -26.08
N TYR A 352 -3.36 -13.60 -24.83
CA TYR A 352 -3.37 -14.56 -23.71
C TYR A 352 -3.89 -13.90 -22.43
N ALA A 353 -4.41 -14.72 -21.51
CA ALA A 353 -4.73 -14.30 -20.16
C ALA A 353 -3.63 -14.82 -19.22
N ALA A 354 -2.80 -13.93 -18.73
CA ALA A 354 -1.77 -14.30 -17.75
C ALA A 354 -2.40 -14.54 -16.37
N PRO A 355 -1.87 -15.47 -15.55
CA PRO A 355 -2.34 -15.66 -14.18
C PRO A 355 -2.29 -14.37 -13.39
N VAL A 356 -3.36 -14.10 -12.63
CA VAL A 356 -3.53 -12.90 -11.81
C VAL A 356 -3.39 -13.23 -10.33
N ALA A 357 -3.87 -14.40 -9.92
CA ALA A 357 -3.86 -14.82 -8.52
C ALA A 357 -3.62 -16.32 -8.37
N THR A 358 -3.22 -16.76 -7.17
CA THR A 358 -3.12 -18.17 -6.80
C THR A 358 -3.84 -18.46 -5.48
N ILE A 359 -4.27 -19.72 -5.32
CA ILE A 359 -4.60 -20.34 -4.03
C ILE A 359 -3.77 -21.62 -3.95
N GLY A 360 -2.77 -21.64 -3.08
CA GLY A 360 -1.76 -22.72 -3.10
C GLY A 360 -1.06 -22.79 -4.45
N SER A 361 -1.07 -23.95 -5.10
CA SER A 361 -0.48 -24.15 -6.43
C SER A 361 -1.45 -23.89 -7.61
N THR A 362 -2.71 -23.59 -7.34
CA THR A 362 -3.73 -23.35 -8.37
C THR A 362 -3.75 -21.89 -8.77
N THR A 363 -3.68 -21.61 -10.07
CA THR A 363 -3.68 -20.27 -10.64
C THR A 363 -5.07 -19.85 -11.16
N TYR A 364 -5.34 -18.55 -11.11
CA TYR A 364 -6.60 -17.94 -11.54
C TYR A 364 -6.32 -16.74 -12.44
N THR A 365 -7.16 -16.52 -13.44
CA THR A 365 -7.03 -15.44 -14.41
C THR A 365 -7.62 -14.12 -13.95
N SER A 366 -8.36 -14.13 -12.83
CA SER A 366 -8.83 -12.92 -12.15
C SER A 366 -8.87 -13.12 -10.63
N LEU A 367 -8.82 -12.03 -9.89
CA LEU A 367 -9.01 -12.06 -8.45
C LEU A 367 -10.43 -12.52 -8.09
N ALA A 368 -11.42 -12.14 -8.89
CA ALA A 368 -12.82 -12.54 -8.70
C ALA A 368 -13.01 -14.06 -8.81
N ASP A 369 -12.35 -14.72 -9.79
CA ASP A 369 -12.38 -16.17 -9.93
C ASP A 369 -11.74 -16.88 -8.73
N ALA A 370 -10.64 -16.34 -8.20
CA ALA A 370 -10.02 -16.87 -6.99
C ALA A 370 -10.96 -16.77 -5.79
N PHE A 371 -11.65 -15.62 -5.59
CA PHE A 371 -12.65 -15.46 -4.53
C PHE A 371 -13.85 -16.39 -4.68
N ALA A 372 -14.28 -16.67 -5.91
CA ALA A 372 -15.43 -17.53 -6.17
C ALA A 372 -15.24 -18.98 -5.73
N VAL A 373 -13.98 -19.45 -5.66
CA VAL A 373 -13.63 -20.83 -5.30
C VAL A 373 -12.91 -20.96 -3.95
N ALA A 374 -12.47 -19.84 -3.38
CA ALA A 374 -11.77 -19.82 -2.11
C ALA A 374 -12.60 -20.43 -0.98
N LYS A 375 -11.95 -21.12 -0.06
CA LYS A 375 -12.51 -21.77 1.10
C LYS A 375 -12.07 -21.09 2.40
N ASP A 376 -12.80 -21.34 3.46
CA ASP A 376 -12.45 -20.85 4.79
C ASP A 376 -11.07 -21.37 5.22
N GLY A 377 -10.13 -20.46 5.48
CA GLY A 377 -8.73 -20.71 5.79
C GLY A 377 -7.77 -20.55 4.62
N ASP A 378 -8.27 -20.30 3.41
CA ASP A 378 -7.39 -20.10 2.25
C ASP A 378 -6.64 -18.76 2.29
N THR A 379 -5.54 -18.74 1.55
CA THR A 379 -4.82 -17.51 1.20
C THR A 379 -4.84 -17.35 -0.32
N ILE A 380 -5.41 -16.25 -0.79
CA ILE A 380 -5.30 -15.80 -2.17
C ILE A 380 -4.07 -14.91 -2.27
N MET A 381 -3.16 -15.17 -3.19
CA MET A 381 -1.99 -14.33 -3.46
C MET A 381 -2.10 -13.69 -4.83
N LEU A 382 -1.93 -12.38 -4.93
CA LEU A 382 -1.83 -11.67 -6.20
C LEU A 382 -0.46 -11.90 -6.84
N LEU A 383 -0.42 -12.02 -8.16
CA LEU A 383 0.81 -12.28 -8.94
C LEU A 383 1.25 -11.07 -9.77
N LYS A 384 0.38 -10.09 -9.97
CA LYS A 384 0.67 -8.87 -10.75
C LYS A 384 -0.34 -7.77 -10.48
N ASN A 385 0.01 -6.54 -10.86
CA ASN A 385 -0.97 -5.45 -10.95
C ASN A 385 -2.09 -5.84 -11.91
N THR A 386 -3.32 -5.64 -11.51
CA THR A 386 -4.46 -6.05 -12.32
C THR A 386 -5.67 -5.15 -12.11
N ASN A 387 -6.46 -5.04 -13.17
CA ASN A 387 -7.78 -4.43 -13.13
C ASN A 387 -8.83 -5.55 -13.10
N GLY A 388 -9.93 -5.31 -12.41
CA GLY A 388 -10.96 -6.34 -12.31
C GLY A 388 -12.31 -5.82 -11.87
N ASN A 389 -13.25 -6.77 -11.79
CA ASN A 389 -14.61 -6.53 -11.34
C ASN A 389 -14.67 -6.33 -9.82
N GLY A 390 -15.76 -5.74 -9.37
CA GLY A 390 -16.10 -5.72 -7.96
C GLY A 390 -16.31 -7.14 -7.40
N ILE A 391 -16.04 -7.30 -6.11
CA ILE A 391 -16.07 -8.59 -5.42
C ILE A 391 -17.10 -8.56 -4.29
N LYS A 392 -18.04 -9.49 -4.31
CA LYS A 392 -19.04 -9.68 -3.27
C LYS A 392 -18.77 -10.98 -2.51
N VAL A 393 -18.49 -10.85 -1.21
CA VAL A 393 -18.37 -12.00 -0.31
C VAL A 393 -19.73 -12.25 0.34
N LEU A 394 -20.27 -13.45 0.20
CA LEU A 394 -21.56 -13.83 0.80
C LEU A 394 -21.44 -13.98 2.31
N PRO A 395 -22.56 -13.88 3.06
CA PRO A 395 -22.53 -14.05 4.51
C PRO A 395 -22.01 -15.43 4.93
N ASN A 396 -21.20 -15.46 6.00
CA ASN A 396 -20.67 -16.68 6.63
C ASN A 396 -19.84 -17.60 5.72
N THR A 397 -19.27 -17.08 4.63
CA THR A 397 -18.41 -17.87 3.70
C THR A 397 -17.07 -18.22 4.36
N PHE A 398 -16.50 -17.28 5.09
CA PHE A 398 -15.17 -17.39 5.73
C PHE A 398 -15.28 -17.13 7.25
N ALA A 399 -16.10 -17.93 7.93
CA ALA A 399 -16.55 -17.64 9.30
C ALA A 399 -15.58 -18.14 10.39
N ASN A 400 -14.86 -19.25 10.16
CA ASN A 400 -14.06 -19.89 11.19
C ASN A 400 -12.59 -19.49 11.13
N ASN A 401 -11.91 -19.85 10.06
CA ASN A 401 -10.48 -19.59 9.86
C ASN A 401 -10.20 -18.32 9.08
N GLY A 402 -11.25 -17.78 8.41
CA GLY A 402 -11.16 -16.56 7.63
C GLY A 402 -10.60 -16.76 6.22
N LEU A 403 -10.49 -15.65 5.47
CA LEU A 403 -9.81 -15.57 4.18
C LEU A 403 -8.71 -14.53 4.27
N THR A 404 -7.51 -14.90 3.84
CA THR A 404 -6.43 -13.93 3.63
C THR A 404 -6.28 -13.63 2.14
N VAL A 405 -6.17 -12.35 1.78
CA VAL A 405 -5.77 -11.91 0.45
C VAL A 405 -4.44 -11.16 0.59
N ASP A 406 -3.39 -11.79 0.13
CA ASP A 406 -2.05 -11.19 0.08
C ASP A 406 -1.86 -10.55 -1.29
N PHE A 407 -1.85 -9.23 -1.31
CA PHE A 407 -1.64 -8.49 -2.55
C PHE A 407 -0.18 -8.52 -3.01
N ASN A 408 0.74 -9.04 -2.19
CA ASN A 408 2.14 -9.29 -2.56
C ASN A 408 2.85 -8.09 -3.20
N GLY A 409 2.55 -6.88 -2.75
CA GLY A 409 3.06 -5.62 -3.28
C GLY A 409 2.33 -5.08 -4.51
N TYR A 410 1.34 -5.82 -5.04
CA TYR A 410 0.62 -5.43 -6.25
C TYR A 410 -0.62 -4.60 -5.98
N VAL A 411 -1.12 -3.98 -7.06
CA VAL A 411 -2.29 -3.12 -7.07
C VAL A 411 -3.47 -3.85 -7.72
N TYR A 412 -4.61 -3.86 -7.04
CA TYR A 412 -5.90 -4.22 -7.62
C TYR A 412 -6.72 -2.96 -7.88
N THR A 413 -6.91 -2.64 -9.17
CA THR A 413 -7.76 -1.52 -9.60
C THR A 413 -9.15 -2.03 -9.92
N VAL A 414 -10.17 -1.50 -9.26
CA VAL A 414 -11.56 -1.89 -9.51
C VAL A 414 -12.19 -0.95 -10.52
N GLY A 415 -12.42 -1.44 -11.73
CA GLY A 415 -12.91 -0.64 -12.85
C GLY A 415 -13.86 -1.40 -13.78
N GLY A 416 -14.28 -2.61 -13.38
CA GLY A 416 -15.24 -3.43 -14.13
C GLY A 416 -16.65 -3.35 -13.56
N VAL A 417 -17.39 -4.46 -13.61
CA VAL A 417 -18.74 -4.58 -13.05
C VAL A 417 -18.67 -4.43 -11.53
N LEU A 418 -19.39 -3.47 -10.99
CA LEU A 418 -19.45 -3.21 -9.56
C LEU A 418 -20.48 -4.11 -8.86
N VAL A 419 -20.32 -4.27 -7.54
CA VAL A 419 -21.20 -5.06 -6.69
C VAL A 419 -22.03 -4.18 -5.75
N GLY A 420 -23.02 -4.74 -5.09
CA GLY A 420 -23.86 -4.01 -4.14
C GLY A 420 -25.10 -4.78 -3.73
N SER A 421 -26.02 -4.12 -3.04
CA SER A 421 -27.30 -4.68 -2.63
C SER A 421 -28.30 -4.63 -3.80
N ALA A 422 -28.93 -5.76 -4.10
CA ALA A 422 -30.05 -5.98 -5.02
C ALA A 422 -29.92 -5.31 -6.42
N THR A 423 -30.04 -3.99 -6.52
CA THR A 423 -30.07 -3.24 -7.78
C THR A 423 -29.01 -2.15 -7.88
N THR A 424 -28.21 -1.94 -6.83
CA THR A 424 -27.19 -0.88 -6.76
C THR A 424 -25.80 -1.50 -6.91
N GLY A 425 -25.30 -1.64 -8.09
CA GLY A 425 -23.88 -2.00 -8.30
C GLY A 425 -23.00 -0.75 -8.18
N THR A 426 -22.71 -0.30 -6.96
CA THR A 426 -21.96 0.92 -6.69
C THR A 426 -20.68 0.72 -5.89
N ASN A 427 -20.37 -0.54 -5.49
CA ASN A 427 -19.26 -0.84 -4.61
C ASN A 427 -18.20 -1.67 -5.34
N ALA A 428 -16.93 -1.41 -5.00
CA ALA A 428 -15.83 -2.24 -5.48
C ALA A 428 -15.78 -3.56 -4.70
N PHE A 429 -15.86 -3.51 -3.36
CA PHE A 429 -16.00 -4.69 -2.53
C PHE A 429 -17.26 -4.59 -1.67
N GLN A 430 -17.97 -5.72 -1.51
CA GLN A 430 -19.03 -5.87 -0.52
C GLN A 430 -18.74 -7.11 0.33
N LEU A 431 -18.30 -6.88 1.57
CA LEU A 431 -17.92 -7.91 2.53
C LEU A 431 -19.07 -8.10 3.52
N ASN A 432 -19.84 -9.19 3.37
CA ASN A 432 -21.05 -9.42 4.17
C ASN A 432 -20.75 -10.10 5.51
N GLN A 433 -21.77 -10.14 6.38
CA GLN A 433 -21.69 -10.54 7.79
C GLN A 433 -21.08 -11.92 8.03
N GLY A 434 -20.51 -12.10 9.22
CA GLY A 434 -20.03 -13.38 9.73
C GLY A 434 -18.75 -13.86 9.09
N ASN A 435 -18.10 -13.05 8.26
CA ASN A 435 -16.81 -13.36 7.68
C ASN A 435 -15.67 -12.78 8.53
N LYS A 436 -14.49 -13.35 8.36
CA LYS A 436 -13.19 -12.84 8.82
C LYS A 436 -12.30 -12.68 7.60
N ILE A 437 -11.93 -11.46 7.27
CA ILE A 437 -11.15 -11.18 6.05
C ILE A 437 -9.90 -10.40 6.43
N THR A 438 -8.77 -10.81 5.89
CA THR A 438 -7.51 -10.09 6.00
C THR A 438 -7.04 -9.69 4.61
N PHE A 439 -6.87 -8.40 4.37
CA PHE A 439 -6.18 -7.86 3.21
C PHE A 439 -4.80 -7.37 3.64
N LYS A 440 -3.75 -7.80 2.97
CA LYS A 440 -2.39 -7.42 3.35
C LYS A 440 -1.46 -7.20 2.16
N ASN A 441 -0.40 -6.41 2.41
CA ASN A 441 0.76 -6.24 1.54
C ASN A 441 0.43 -5.74 0.14
N GLY A 442 -0.25 -4.61 -0.03
CA GLY A 442 -0.44 -4.04 -1.37
C GLY A 442 -1.52 -2.99 -1.44
N SER A 443 -2.18 -2.86 -2.59
CA SER A 443 -3.07 -1.72 -2.81
C SER A 443 -4.40 -2.10 -3.45
N ILE A 444 -5.45 -1.41 -3.04
CA ILE A 444 -6.77 -1.41 -3.67
C ILE A 444 -7.08 0.02 -4.11
N VAL A 445 -7.42 0.19 -5.38
CA VAL A 445 -7.68 1.51 -5.98
C VAL A 445 -9.03 1.52 -6.69
N GLY A 446 -9.87 2.49 -6.37
CA GLY A 446 -11.04 2.82 -7.17
C GLY A 446 -10.63 3.48 -8.50
N VAL A 447 -11.44 3.29 -9.53
CA VAL A 447 -11.16 3.85 -10.87
C VAL A 447 -11.16 5.38 -10.82
N THR A 448 -10.19 5.98 -11.50
CA THR A 448 -10.10 7.41 -11.74
C THR A 448 -10.57 7.76 -13.16
N GLU A 449 -10.88 9.03 -13.40
CA GLU A 449 -11.23 9.53 -14.73
C GLU A 449 -10.12 9.20 -15.75
N GLY A 450 -10.48 8.66 -16.91
CA GLY A 450 -9.52 8.19 -17.93
C GLY A 450 -9.32 6.68 -17.98
N THR A 451 -9.76 5.94 -16.97
CA THR A 451 -9.78 4.46 -16.97
C THR A 451 -11.16 3.90 -17.25
N LYS A 452 -12.13 4.76 -17.57
CA LYS A 452 -13.49 4.35 -17.95
C LYS A 452 -13.44 3.41 -19.17
N PRO A 453 -14.07 2.24 -19.11
CA PRO A 453 -14.33 1.47 -20.33
C PRO A 453 -15.11 2.33 -21.34
N ALA A 454 -15.04 2.01 -22.62
CA ALA A 454 -15.85 2.71 -23.62
C ALA A 454 -17.34 2.75 -23.19
N GLU A 455 -18.03 3.85 -23.50
CA GLU A 455 -19.42 4.10 -23.08
C GLU A 455 -20.42 2.97 -23.40
N ASP A 456 -20.05 2.07 -24.30
CA ASP A 456 -20.88 0.95 -24.79
C ASP A 456 -20.73 -0.34 -23.98
N THR A 457 -20.08 -0.33 -22.79
CA THR A 457 -20.01 -1.54 -21.95
C THR A 457 -21.34 -1.70 -21.20
N PRO A 458 -22.22 -2.67 -21.58
CA PRO A 458 -23.63 -2.68 -21.16
C PRO A 458 -23.88 -2.75 -19.65
N ASP A 459 -22.91 -3.25 -18.88
CA ASP A 459 -23.03 -3.48 -17.43
C ASP A 459 -22.16 -2.55 -16.60
N TRP A 460 -21.48 -1.57 -17.22
CA TRP A 460 -20.64 -0.64 -16.47
C TRP A 460 -21.46 0.49 -15.85
N LYS A 461 -21.39 0.63 -14.54
CA LYS A 461 -22.20 1.58 -13.76
C LYS A 461 -21.42 2.78 -13.20
N GLY A 462 -20.22 3.02 -13.68
CA GLY A 462 -19.38 4.11 -13.23
C GLY A 462 -18.29 3.69 -12.25
N ALA A 463 -17.53 4.66 -11.76
CA ALA A 463 -16.54 4.43 -10.71
C ALA A 463 -17.24 4.08 -9.39
N PRO A 464 -16.58 3.32 -8.48
CA PRO A 464 -17.22 2.91 -7.23
C PRO A 464 -17.48 4.11 -6.32
N ALA A 465 -18.72 4.22 -5.83
CA ALA A 465 -19.08 5.16 -4.77
C ALA A 465 -18.49 4.74 -3.41
N ILE A 466 -18.29 3.43 -3.22
CA ILE A 466 -17.66 2.83 -2.05
C ILE A 466 -16.62 1.81 -2.52
N VAL A 467 -15.35 1.96 -2.07
CA VAL A 467 -14.31 0.97 -2.42
C VAL A 467 -14.45 -0.27 -1.55
N LEU A 468 -14.52 -0.14 -0.23
CA LEU A 468 -14.73 -1.27 0.69
C LEU A 468 -16.02 -1.06 1.51
N GLN A 469 -17.11 -1.70 1.12
CA GLN A 469 -18.31 -1.78 1.94
C GLN A 469 -18.23 -2.98 2.88
N ASN A 470 -18.06 -2.73 4.17
CA ASN A 470 -17.78 -3.76 5.16
C ASN A 470 -18.91 -3.97 6.16
N TYR A 471 -19.28 -5.24 6.36
CA TYR A 471 -20.21 -5.74 7.37
C TYR A 471 -19.63 -6.93 8.16
N CYS A 472 -18.31 -7.08 8.22
CA CYS A 472 -17.66 -8.24 8.85
C CYS A 472 -16.39 -7.85 9.60
N ASN A 473 -15.74 -8.81 10.22
CA ASN A 473 -14.41 -8.60 10.79
C ASN A 473 -13.38 -8.46 9.65
N LEU A 474 -12.68 -7.33 9.62
CA LEU A 474 -11.74 -6.99 8.57
C LEU A 474 -10.41 -6.54 9.15
N VAL A 475 -9.34 -7.09 8.65
CA VAL A 475 -7.97 -6.62 8.91
C VAL A 475 -7.39 -6.06 7.63
N LEU A 476 -6.92 -4.82 7.68
CA LEU A 476 -6.04 -4.21 6.69
C LEU A 476 -4.65 -4.12 7.30
N ASP A 477 -3.68 -4.81 6.73
CA ASP A 477 -2.31 -4.85 7.24
C ASP A 477 -1.32 -4.55 6.13
N ASN A 478 -0.58 -3.45 6.27
CA ASN A 478 0.36 -2.99 5.25
C ASN A 478 -0.32 -2.76 3.88
N MET A 479 -1.45 -2.06 3.89
CA MET A 479 -2.26 -1.78 2.71
C MET A 479 -2.23 -0.30 2.32
N ILE A 480 -2.52 -0.03 1.04
CA ILE A 480 -2.91 1.29 0.57
C ILE A 480 -4.30 1.16 -0.08
N VAL A 481 -5.30 1.82 0.49
CA VAL A 481 -6.65 1.84 -0.07
C VAL A 481 -6.97 3.25 -0.54
N THR A 482 -7.27 3.40 -1.82
CA THR A 482 -7.48 4.72 -2.43
C THR A 482 -8.84 4.79 -3.12
N GLY A 483 -9.61 5.80 -2.76
CA GLY A 483 -10.88 6.13 -3.42
C GLY A 483 -10.66 6.74 -4.80
N GLY A 484 -11.58 6.46 -5.71
CA GLY A 484 -11.61 7.04 -7.06
C GLY A 484 -12.34 8.39 -7.12
N ASP A 485 -12.55 8.89 -8.35
CA ASP A 485 -13.16 10.22 -8.56
C ASP A 485 -14.62 10.31 -8.12
N GLU A 486 -15.37 9.19 -8.15
CA GLU A 486 -16.77 9.12 -7.71
C GLU A 486 -16.92 8.51 -6.31
N THR A 487 -15.83 8.24 -5.62
CA THR A 487 -15.87 7.60 -4.30
C THR A 487 -16.25 8.61 -3.23
N VAL A 488 -17.35 8.32 -2.53
CA VAL A 488 -17.83 9.05 -1.34
C VAL A 488 -17.19 8.50 -0.08
N TYR A 489 -17.16 7.18 0.06
CA TYR A 489 -16.48 6.48 1.15
C TYR A 489 -15.42 5.55 0.58
N THR A 490 -14.14 5.76 0.92
CA THR A 490 -13.13 4.76 0.57
C THR A 490 -13.40 3.47 1.34
N MET A 491 -13.80 3.56 2.62
CA MET A 491 -14.35 2.43 3.36
C MET A 491 -15.66 2.85 4.04
N SER A 492 -16.66 1.96 4.02
CA SER A 492 -17.89 2.11 4.79
C SER A 492 -18.03 0.93 5.75
N ASN A 493 -17.87 1.19 7.05
CA ASN A 493 -17.82 0.16 8.08
C ASN A 493 -19.13 0.16 8.88
N ASN A 494 -19.89 -0.92 8.75
CA ASN A 494 -21.26 -1.00 9.24
C ASN A 494 -21.47 -2.09 10.31
N CYS A 495 -20.51 -2.97 10.51
CA CYS A 495 -20.55 -4.06 11.50
C CYS A 495 -19.17 -4.72 11.61
N GLY A 496 -18.90 -5.32 12.76
CA GLY A 496 -17.71 -6.14 13.03
C GLY A 496 -16.56 -5.37 13.68
N ASP A 497 -15.46 -6.09 13.89
CA ASP A 497 -14.21 -5.54 14.39
C ASP A 497 -13.27 -5.33 13.20
N ILE A 498 -12.89 -4.08 12.97
CA ILE A 498 -12.03 -3.65 11.88
C ILE A 498 -10.71 -3.18 12.46
N VAL A 499 -9.61 -3.72 11.95
CA VAL A 499 -8.24 -3.33 12.31
C VAL A 499 -7.55 -2.75 11.09
N ILE A 500 -7.09 -1.52 11.19
CA ILE A 500 -6.31 -0.80 10.19
C ILE A 500 -4.91 -0.65 10.75
N ASN A 501 -3.97 -1.48 10.29
CA ASN A 501 -2.61 -1.59 10.81
C ASN A 501 -1.58 -1.28 9.72
N ASN A 502 -0.62 -0.41 10.00
CA ASN A 502 0.42 -0.01 9.03
C ASN A 502 -0.14 0.30 7.63
N THR A 503 -1.29 0.96 7.56
CA THR A 503 -2.10 1.11 6.35
C THR A 503 -2.37 2.56 6.04
N THR A 504 -2.33 2.92 4.76
CA THR A 504 -2.73 4.24 4.28
C THR A 504 -4.11 4.17 3.64
N ILE A 505 -5.03 5.02 4.07
CA ILE A 505 -6.34 5.19 3.44
C ILE A 505 -6.43 6.59 2.87
N ASN A 506 -6.68 6.69 1.56
CA ASN A 506 -6.88 7.94 0.86
C ASN A 506 -8.37 8.08 0.49
N ALA A 507 -8.97 9.18 0.90
CA ALA A 507 -10.34 9.52 0.50
C ALA A 507 -10.46 9.66 -1.02
N GLY A 508 -11.66 9.42 -1.54
CA GLY A 508 -11.97 9.67 -2.95
C GLY A 508 -12.12 11.16 -3.27
N LYS A 509 -12.67 11.44 -4.45
CA LYS A 509 -12.85 12.82 -4.96
C LYS A 509 -14.28 13.12 -5.37
N ALA A 510 -15.26 12.50 -4.70
CA ALA A 510 -16.66 12.71 -5.06
C ALA A 510 -17.04 14.21 -5.04
N GLN A 511 -17.29 14.75 -6.21
CA GLN A 511 -17.70 16.15 -6.34
C GLN A 511 -19.20 16.27 -6.11
N GLY A 512 -19.62 17.29 -5.35
CA GLY A 512 -21.03 17.62 -5.15
C GLY A 512 -21.76 16.89 -4.03
N TYR A 513 -21.09 16.02 -3.28
CA TYR A 513 -21.63 15.48 -2.03
C TYR A 513 -21.49 16.51 -0.91
N LYS A 514 -22.57 16.73 -0.16
CA LYS A 514 -22.64 17.76 0.88
C LYS A 514 -21.63 17.54 2.00
N ASP A 515 -21.39 16.29 2.35
CA ASP A 515 -20.63 15.88 3.52
C ASP A 515 -19.55 14.82 3.19
N GLY A 516 -18.96 14.86 2.03
CA GLY A 516 -17.87 13.95 1.61
C GLY A 516 -16.86 14.66 0.73
N PRO A 517 -15.84 13.94 0.23
CA PRO A 517 -15.58 12.50 0.40
C PRO A 517 -14.95 12.13 1.75
N TYR A 518 -15.25 10.94 2.24
CA TYR A 518 -14.71 10.39 3.48
C TYR A 518 -13.63 9.31 3.21
N ALA A 519 -12.60 9.29 4.04
CA ALA A 519 -11.67 8.16 4.08
C ALA A 519 -12.42 6.90 4.57
N PHE A 520 -13.17 7.03 5.68
CA PHE A 520 -14.06 5.96 6.12
C PHE A 520 -15.14 6.47 7.09
N ASP A 521 -16.17 5.63 7.27
CA ASP A 521 -17.15 5.79 8.33
C ASP A 521 -17.06 4.70 9.41
N VAL A 522 -17.68 4.98 10.56
CA VAL A 522 -17.96 4.05 11.65
C VAL A 522 -19.43 4.18 11.96
N TYR A 523 -20.28 3.38 11.28
CA TYR A 523 -21.72 3.57 11.27
C TYR A 523 -22.49 2.43 11.93
N GLY A 524 -23.10 2.69 13.08
CA GLY A 524 -23.85 1.71 13.88
C GLY A 524 -25.34 1.55 13.52
N GLY A 525 -25.82 2.20 12.46
CA GLY A 525 -27.26 2.37 12.19
C GLY A 525 -28.01 1.15 11.63
N PHE A 526 -27.35 0.06 11.29
CA PHE A 526 -27.99 -1.13 10.72
C PHE A 526 -28.40 -2.13 11.78
N GLN A 527 -29.69 -2.16 12.09
CA GLN A 527 -30.26 -2.94 13.20
C GLN A 527 -29.91 -4.44 13.22
N SER A 528 -29.79 -5.04 12.05
CA SER A 528 -29.61 -6.50 11.93
C SER A 528 -28.13 -6.95 11.95
N TYR A 529 -27.17 -6.02 12.04
CA TYR A 529 -25.78 -6.36 11.83
C TYR A 529 -24.90 -6.39 13.09
N GLY A 530 -25.26 -5.63 14.13
CA GLY A 530 -24.52 -5.59 15.39
C GLY A 530 -23.58 -4.41 15.52
N ASN A 531 -22.66 -4.50 16.49
CA ASN A 531 -21.70 -3.44 16.80
C ASN A 531 -20.65 -3.30 15.70
N VAL A 532 -20.10 -2.09 15.59
CA VAL A 532 -18.95 -1.79 14.73
C VAL A 532 -17.84 -1.15 15.57
N THR A 533 -16.63 -1.71 15.47
CA THR A 533 -15.42 -1.15 16.08
C THR A 533 -14.37 -1.01 15.01
N VAL A 534 -13.82 0.19 14.85
CA VAL A 534 -12.68 0.45 13.97
C VAL A 534 -11.49 0.86 14.83
N LYS A 535 -10.41 0.10 14.78
CA LYS A 535 -9.13 0.44 15.39
C LYS A 535 -8.12 0.82 14.31
N VAL A 536 -7.54 2.01 14.43
CA VAL A 536 -6.46 2.51 13.56
C VAL A 536 -5.16 2.48 14.36
N ASP A 537 -4.16 1.74 13.89
CA ASP A 537 -2.92 1.47 14.64
C ASP A 537 -1.72 1.28 13.70
N GLY A 538 -0.55 0.97 14.23
CA GLY A 538 0.65 0.57 13.48
C GLY A 538 1.23 1.66 12.60
N ASN A 539 1.17 2.93 13.03
CA ASN A 539 1.57 4.11 12.26
C ASN A 539 0.75 4.32 10.96
N SER A 540 -0.49 3.89 10.98
CA SER A 540 -1.41 4.10 9.84
C SER A 540 -1.64 5.58 9.57
N VAL A 541 -1.89 5.90 8.28
CA VAL A 541 -2.12 7.28 7.82
C VAL A 541 -3.49 7.35 7.14
N ILE A 542 -4.33 8.24 7.62
CA ILE A 542 -5.66 8.48 7.05
C ILE A 542 -5.67 9.86 6.38
N ASN A 543 -5.78 9.87 5.06
CA ASN A 543 -5.83 11.07 4.24
C ASN A 543 -7.27 11.35 3.80
N GLY A 544 -8.00 12.08 4.61
CA GLY A 544 -9.39 12.45 4.40
C GLY A 544 -10.18 12.43 5.69
N ASP A 545 -11.43 12.88 5.60
CA ASP A 545 -12.32 12.98 6.75
C ASP A 545 -12.81 11.60 7.20
N ILE A 546 -13.12 11.48 8.49
CA ILE A 546 -13.70 10.29 9.11
C ILE A 546 -15.07 10.67 9.65
N GLU A 547 -16.08 9.84 9.36
CA GLU A 547 -17.42 9.99 9.94
C GLU A 547 -17.64 8.96 11.05
N VAL A 548 -18.04 9.40 12.24
CA VAL A 548 -18.48 8.54 13.35
C VAL A 548 -19.93 8.88 13.63
N ALA A 549 -20.84 8.02 13.16
CA ALA A 549 -22.27 8.31 13.14
C ALA A 549 -23.10 7.08 13.46
N HIS A 550 -24.33 7.32 13.83
CA HIS A 550 -25.36 6.31 14.04
C HIS A 550 -26.64 6.77 13.35
N GLY A 551 -27.44 5.85 12.91
CA GLY A 551 -28.77 6.17 12.43
C GLY A 551 -29.76 6.44 13.58
N ASP A 552 -30.93 5.92 13.46
CA ASP A 552 -32.00 6.07 14.48
C ASP A 552 -31.75 5.12 15.66
N ARG A 553 -31.23 5.63 16.77
CA ARG A 553 -31.00 4.86 18.01
C ARG A 553 -32.29 4.29 18.64
N ALA A 554 -33.44 4.85 18.31
CA ALA A 554 -34.70 4.26 18.74
C ALA A 554 -35.00 2.92 18.06
N LYS A 555 -34.36 2.67 16.89
CA LYS A 555 -34.49 1.41 16.15
C LYS A 555 -33.48 0.35 16.57
N ASN A 556 -32.30 0.77 16.98
CA ASN A 556 -31.24 -0.12 17.49
C ASN A 556 -30.28 0.62 18.39
N ASN A 557 -29.53 -0.11 19.23
CA ASN A 557 -28.51 0.40 20.13
C ASN A 557 -27.12 -0.18 19.83
N ASN A 558 -26.85 -0.57 18.59
CA ASN A 558 -25.52 -1.06 18.23
C ASN A 558 -24.46 -0.02 18.58
N ALA A 559 -23.40 -0.46 19.23
CA ALA A 559 -22.26 0.42 19.52
C ALA A 559 -21.49 0.69 18.23
N ASN A 560 -21.06 1.93 18.07
CA ASN A 560 -20.11 2.35 17.05
C ASN A 560 -18.91 3.04 17.73
N THR A 561 -17.74 2.45 17.56
CA THR A 561 -16.52 2.85 18.28
C THR A 561 -15.37 3.04 17.32
N LEU A 562 -14.73 4.20 17.38
CA LEU A 562 -13.45 4.49 16.76
C LEU A 562 -12.36 4.50 17.84
N ILE A 563 -11.30 3.72 17.64
CA ILE A 563 -10.11 3.69 18.51
C ILE A 563 -8.92 4.12 17.68
N LEU A 564 -8.26 5.20 18.10
CA LEU A 564 -7.04 5.69 17.47
C LEU A 564 -5.84 5.32 18.34
N GLY A 565 -5.03 4.39 17.85
CA GLY A 565 -3.73 4.00 18.40
C GLY A 565 -2.60 4.82 17.77
N ASP A 566 -1.50 4.17 17.41
CA ASP A 566 -0.39 4.84 16.74
C ASP A 566 -0.78 5.20 15.30
N CYS A 567 -1.18 6.45 15.05
CA CYS A 567 -1.67 6.87 13.73
C CYS A 567 -1.57 8.39 13.48
N THR A 568 -1.73 8.75 12.22
CA THR A 568 -1.85 10.14 11.75
C THR A 568 -3.15 10.32 10.96
N ILE A 569 -3.97 11.29 11.34
CA ILE A 569 -5.21 11.66 10.66
C ILE A 569 -5.00 13.02 9.98
N ASN A 570 -5.02 13.05 8.65
CA ASN A 570 -4.86 14.24 7.80
C ASN A 570 -6.20 14.81 7.31
N GLY A 571 -7.27 14.58 8.04
CA GLY A 571 -8.61 15.11 7.80
C GLY A 571 -9.31 15.42 9.10
N ASN A 572 -10.58 15.80 9.00
CA ASN A 572 -11.42 16.02 10.17
C ASN A 572 -12.08 14.73 10.64
N ILE A 573 -12.42 14.66 11.91
CA ILE A 573 -13.27 13.61 12.45
C ILE A 573 -14.63 14.24 12.75
N LEU A 574 -15.65 13.82 12.02
CA LEU A 574 -17.04 14.29 12.17
C LEU A 574 -17.79 13.28 13.04
N LYS A 575 -17.94 13.61 14.32
CA LYS A 575 -18.56 12.73 15.32
C LYS A 575 -19.94 13.24 15.68
N SER A 576 -20.97 12.65 15.10
CA SER A 576 -22.37 12.93 15.46
C SER A 576 -22.92 11.98 16.51
N ASP A 577 -22.35 10.78 16.65
CA ASP A 577 -22.73 9.77 17.64
C ASP A 577 -21.59 8.77 17.85
N GLY A 578 -21.72 7.84 18.80
CA GLY A 578 -20.76 6.79 19.08
C GLY A 578 -19.59 7.23 19.98
N THR A 579 -18.56 6.40 20.01
CA THR A 579 -17.40 6.56 20.90
C THR A 579 -16.14 6.82 20.09
N LEU A 580 -15.32 7.78 20.55
CA LEU A 580 -13.96 8.03 20.03
C LEU A 580 -12.96 7.89 21.18
N ASN A 581 -12.08 6.91 21.09
CA ASN A 581 -11.05 6.62 22.07
C ASN A 581 -9.66 6.88 21.49
N PHE A 582 -8.77 7.42 22.30
CA PHE A 582 -7.34 7.57 22.01
C PHE A 582 -6.54 6.56 22.86
N ALA A 583 -5.65 5.82 22.22
CA ALA A 583 -4.93 4.69 22.83
C ALA A 583 -3.55 4.49 22.18
N GLY A 584 -2.69 5.53 22.15
CA GLY A 584 -1.37 5.46 21.54
C GLY A 584 -0.78 6.82 21.19
N ASN A 585 0.12 6.86 20.22
CA ASN A 585 0.70 8.09 19.68
C ASN A 585 -0.12 8.59 18.50
N VAL A 586 -1.06 9.48 18.79
CA VAL A 586 -2.06 9.97 17.83
C VAL A 586 -1.68 11.37 17.35
N THR A 587 -1.64 11.58 16.04
CA THR A 587 -1.49 12.90 15.43
C THR A 587 -2.76 13.28 14.69
N LEU A 588 -3.40 14.39 15.09
CA LEU A 588 -4.58 14.96 14.45
C LEU A 588 -4.19 16.26 13.75
N ASN A 589 -4.22 16.27 12.42
CA ASN A 589 -3.93 17.45 11.60
C ASN A 589 -5.18 18.27 11.27
N GLY A 590 -6.37 17.69 11.39
CA GLY A 590 -7.67 18.34 11.29
C GLY A 590 -8.38 18.43 12.63
N ASP A 591 -9.61 18.95 12.60
CA ASP A 591 -10.45 19.11 13.78
C ASP A 591 -11.24 17.83 14.08
N VAL A 592 -11.53 17.60 15.37
CA VAL A 592 -12.55 16.67 15.83
C VAL A 592 -13.82 17.45 16.09
N ASN A 593 -14.79 17.37 15.21
CA ASN A 593 -16.06 18.07 15.32
C ASN A 593 -17.12 17.16 15.95
N VAL A 594 -17.40 17.36 17.23
CA VAL A 594 -18.48 16.67 17.93
C VAL A 594 -19.77 17.48 17.74
N THR A 595 -20.76 16.94 17.06
CA THR A 595 -21.98 17.66 16.70
C THR A 595 -23.19 17.29 17.54
N ASP A 596 -23.21 16.12 18.17
CA ASP A 596 -24.26 15.68 19.09
C ASP A 596 -23.65 15.10 20.36
N MET A 597 -24.16 15.51 21.52
CA MET A 597 -23.78 15.04 22.84
C MET A 597 -25.02 14.81 23.73
N THR A 598 -26.10 14.31 23.13
CA THR A 598 -27.38 14.05 23.84
C THR A 598 -27.25 12.94 24.88
N ASP A 599 -26.29 12.03 24.73
CA ASP A 599 -25.94 11.02 25.74
C ASP A 599 -24.55 11.32 26.32
N ALA A 600 -24.55 11.94 27.50
CA ALA A 600 -23.43 12.64 28.10
C ALA A 600 -22.13 11.86 28.27
N VAL A 601 -22.17 10.53 28.36
CA VAL A 601 -20.97 9.71 28.59
C VAL A 601 -20.49 9.05 27.30
N ALA A 602 -21.43 8.66 26.42
CA ALA A 602 -21.11 7.94 25.17
C ALA A 602 -20.52 8.84 24.09
N ASN A 603 -20.73 10.15 24.18
CA ASN A 603 -20.39 11.10 23.12
C ASN A 603 -19.11 11.91 23.34
N CYS A 604 -18.44 11.76 24.50
CA CYS A 604 -17.15 12.38 24.74
C CYS A 604 -16.03 11.67 23.95
N THR A 605 -14.94 12.38 23.74
CA THR A 605 -13.67 11.76 23.36
C THR A 605 -12.93 11.32 24.62
N THR A 606 -12.32 10.14 24.62
CA THR A 606 -11.72 9.55 25.83
C THR A 606 -10.32 9.01 25.54
N VAL A 607 -9.37 9.31 26.41
CA VAL A 607 -8.08 8.60 26.46
C VAL A 607 -8.25 7.39 27.36
N THR A 608 -8.09 6.19 26.81
CA THR A 608 -8.30 4.92 27.55
C THR A 608 -7.00 4.20 27.91
N GLU A 609 -5.92 4.52 27.24
CA GLU A 609 -4.58 3.95 27.45
C GLU A 609 -3.54 5.08 27.42
N LYS A 610 -2.30 4.79 27.84
CA LYS A 610 -1.22 5.78 27.81
C LYS A 610 -1.08 6.37 26.41
N THR A 611 -1.23 7.70 26.29
CA THR A 611 -1.37 8.38 25.01
C THR A 611 -0.45 9.59 24.90
N THR A 612 0.12 9.78 23.71
CA THR A 612 0.64 11.08 23.25
C THR A 612 -0.30 11.60 22.18
N LEU A 613 -0.92 12.75 22.43
CA LEU A 613 -1.88 13.37 21.54
C LEU A 613 -1.29 14.65 20.93
N ASN A 614 -0.91 14.58 19.65
CA ASN A 614 -0.38 15.71 18.89
C ASN A 614 -1.54 16.40 18.18
N LEU A 615 -1.96 17.58 18.67
CA LEU A 615 -3.10 18.34 18.16
C LEU A 615 -2.63 19.50 17.30
N ASN A 616 -2.78 19.40 15.98
CA ASN A 616 -2.63 20.52 15.05
C ASN A 616 -3.98 21.18 14.74
N GLY A 617 -5.09 20.47 14.94
CA GLY A 617 -6.47 20.96 14.98
C GLY A 617 -7.05 20.94 16.40
N LYS A 618 -8.34 21.21 16.52
CA LYS A 618 -9.06 21.29 17.80
C LYS A 618 -10.06 20.14 17.98
N ILE A 619 -10.31 19.78 19.23
CA ILE A 619 -11.53 19.05 19.61
C ILE A 619 -12.61 20.09 19.88
N ILE A 620 -13.63 20.14 19.04
CA ILE A 620 -14.71 21.13 19.08
C ILE A 620 -16.01 20.45 19.47
N THR A 621 -16.69 20.97 20.45
CA THR A 621 -18.01 20.46 20.91
C THR A 621 -19.11 21.46 20.61
N PRO A 622 -20.39 21.05 20.55
CA PRO A 622 -21.48 21.96 20.24
C PRO A 622 -21.68 23.01 21.37
N ASN A 623 -22.22 24.16 20.97
CA ASN A 623 -22.45 25.32 21.84
C ASN A 623 -23.79 25.31 22.60
N ASN A 624 -24.54 24.22 22.56
CA ASN A 624 -25.90 24.11 23.14
C ASN A 624 -25.96 23.32 24.43
N MET A 625 -24.83 23.02 25.03
CA MET A 625 -24.74 22.10 26.19
C MET A 625 -25.22 22.72 27.50
N GLY A 626 -25.25 24.05 27.61
CA GLY A 626 -25.66 24.79 28.81
C GLY A 626 -24.72 24.65 29.98
N ASN A 627 -24.54 25.74 30.75
CA ASN A 627 -23.61 25.77 31.90
C ASN A 627 -23.94 24.83 33.06
N ASN A 628 -25.11 24.19 33.03
CA ASN A 628 -25.58 23.29 34.10
C ASN A 628 -25.24 21.81 33.85
N ASN A 629 -24.68 21.46 32.70
CA ASN A 629 -24.44 20.07 32.34
C ASN A 629 -23.00 19.68 32.72
N LYS A 630 -22.79 19.40 34.00
CA LYS A 630 -21.51 19.01 34.61
C LYS A 630 -20.88 17.74 34.03
N ASN A 631 -21.61 17.01 33.19
CA ASN A 631 -21.16 15.72 32.67
C ASN A 631 -20.58 15.82 31.25
N PHE A 632 -20.79 16.93 30.56
CA PHE A 632 -20.26 17.10 29.21
C PHE A 632 -18.81 17.58 29.29
N THR A 633 -17.91 16.77 28.79
CA THR A 633 -16.47 17.05 28.73
C THR A 633 -15.98 16.74 27.31
N ALA A 634 -15.23 17.66 26.72
CA ALA A 634 -14.70 17.43 25.36
C ALA A 634 -13.69 16.28 25.36
N LEU A 635 -12.76 16.24 26.33
CA LEU A 635 -11.76 15.19 26.46
C LEU A 635 -11.72 14.63 27.89
N ILE A 636 -12.03 13.36 28.03
CA ILE A 636 -11.84 12.61 29.29
C ILE A 636 -10.46 11.94 29.24
N VAL A 637 -9.70 12.09 30.30
CA VAL A 637 -8.36 11.50 30.44
C VAL A 637 -8.38 10.47 31.56
N ASP A 638 -8.48 9.19 31.17
CA ASP A 638 -8.53 8.04 32.09
C ASP A 638 -7.18 7.31 32.22
N ALA A 639 -6.17 7.71 31.45
CA ALA A 639 -4.82 7.17 31.47
C ALA A 639 -3.77 8.29 31.24
N ASP A 640 -2.53 8.03 31.60
CA ASP A 640 -1.44 9.00 31.44
C ASP A 640 -1.36 9.56 30.01
N THR A 641 -1.39 10.89 29.91
CA THR A 641 -1.52 11.57 28.63
C THR A 641 -0.55 12.73 28.50
N THR A 642 0.09 12.86 27.36
CA THR A 642 0.81 14.06 26.95
C THR A 642 0.10 14.69 25.76
N ILE A 643 -0.32 15.95 25.88
CA ILE A 643 -0.86 16.73 24.76
C ILE A 643 0.23 17.68 24.27
N ASN A 644 0.63 17.52 23.02
CA ASN A 644 1.46 18.46 22.27
C ASN A 644 0.56 19.20 21.28
N ALA A 645 0.25 20.45 21.54
CA ALA A 645 -0.63 21.21 20.67
C ALA A 645 0.09 22.42 20.09
N GLY A 646 -0.08 22.61 18.75
CA GLY A 646 0.36 23.82 18.07
C GLY A 646 -0.52 25.03 18.40
N VAL A 647 -0.17 26.17 17.86
CA VAL A 647 -0.92 27.44 18.10
C VAL A 647 -2.40 27.38 17.70
N ASN A 648 -2.75 26.54 16.74
CA ASN A 648 -4.13 26.31 16.30
C ASN A 648 -4.78 25.09 16.94
N GLY A 649 -3.99 24.25 17.62
CA GLY A 649 -4.45 23.05 18.27
C GLY A 649 -5.02 23.29 19.67
N GLY A 650 -5.80 22.32 20.15
CA GLY A 650 -6.32 22.36 21.51
C GLY A 650 -7.78 21.89 21.64
N ILE A 651 -8.54 22.54 22.51
CA ILE A 651 -9.94 22.18 22.80
C ILE A 651 -10.79 23.46 22.80
N ASP A 652 -11.95 23.37 22.16
CA ASP A 652 -12.91 24.46 22.09
C ASP A 652 -14.33 23.93 22.32
N THR A 653 -14.83 24.10 23.54
CA THR A 653 -16.22 23.74 23.88
C THR A 653 -17.23 24.75 23.39
N GLN A 654 -16.80 25.82 22.77
CA GLN A 654 -17.58 26.95 22.34
C GLN A 654 -18.33 27.64 23.51
N LYS A 655 -19.01 28.71 23.21
CA LYS A 655 -19.87 29.41 24.17
C LYS A 655 -21.03 28.53 24.60
N ASN A 656 -21.32 28.48 25.91
CA ASN A 656 -22.31 27.58 26.51
C ASN A 656 -22.02 26.07 26.31
N GLY A 657 -20.77 25.70 26.06
CA GLY A 657 -20.34 24.32 25.96
C GLY A 657 -20.07 23.66 27.32
N GLY A 658 -19.58 22.43 27.29
CA GLY A 658 -19.21 21.67 28.46
C GLY A 658 -17.82 22.02 29.01
N TYR A 659 -17.26 21.13 29.83
CA TYR A 659 -15.88 21.24 30.29
C TYR A 659 -14.88 20.90 29.17
N GLY A 660 -13.72 21.53 29.18
CA GLY A 660 -12.66 21.22 28.25
C GLY A 660 -12.07 19.82 28.49
N ILE A 661 -11.33 19.65 29.56
CA ILE A 661 -10.67 18.38 29.92
C ILE A 661 -11.10 17.94 31.32
N ASN A 662 -11.29 16.63 31.52
CA ASN A 662 -11.47 16.04 32.85
C ASN A 662 -10.50 14.86 33.06
N VAL A 663 -9.59 15.00 34.01
CA VAL A 663 -8.58 13.99 34.36
C VAL A 663 -9.08 13.12 35.51
N ARG A 664 -9.15 11.81 35.25
CA ARG A 664 -9.75 10.82 36.16
C ARG A 664 -8.79 9.65 36.44
N ASN A 665 -9.24 8.73 37.28
CA ASN A 665 -8.63 7.41 37.51
C ASN A 665 -7.16 7.45 38.01
N GLY A 666 -6.68 8.58 38.53
CA GLY A 666 -5.28 8.76 38.97
C GLY A 666 -4.31 9.04 37.81
N ALA A 667 -4.83 9.35 36.64
CA ALA A 667 -4.00 9.66 35.50
C ALA A 667 -3.19 10.95 35.65
N THR A 668 -2.07 11.04 34.93
CA THR A 668 -1.28 12.26 34.81
C THR A 668 -1.47 12.85 33.44
N LEU A 669 -1.91 14.12 33.36
CA LEU A 669 -2.00 14.88 32.11
C LEU A 669 -0.87 15.90 32.03
N THR A 670 -0.08 15.87 30.95
CA THR A 670 0.91 16.89 30.61
C THR A 670 0.46 17.69 29.39
N ILE A 671 0.42 19.02 29.48
CA ILE A 671 0.03 19.93 28.41
C ILE A 671 1.25 20.73 27.95
N ASN A 672 1.60 20.62 26.67
CA ASN A 672 2.71 21.31 26.02
C ASN A 672 2.17 22.24 24.90
N GLY A 673 1.59 23.38 25.28
CA GLY A 673 1.06 24.38 24.33
C GLY A 673 -0.40 24.18 23.96
N GLY A 674 -0.89 24.96 22.97
CA GLY A 674 -2.26 24.91 22.47
C GLY A 674 -3.21 25.94 23.07
N THR A 675 -4.48 25.90 22.68
CA THR A 675 -5.55 26.78 23.16
C THR A 675 -6.69 25.96 23.74
N TYR A 676 -7.10 26.28 24.96
CA TYR A 676 -8.12 25.53 25.71
C TYR A 676 -9.23 26.47 26.17
N TYR A 677 -10.43 26.23 25.66
CA TYR A 677 -11.63 26.98 26.04
C TYR A 677 -12.68 26.02 26.60
N GLY A 678 -13.17 26.29 27.80
CA GLY A 678 -14.18 25.50 28.48
C GLY A 678 -15.39 26.33 28.92
N GLY A 679 -16.55 25.69 29.07
CA GLY A 679 -17.79 26.28 29.58
C GLY A 679 -17.75 26.44 31.10
N GLY A 680 -16.82 27.23 31.63
CA GLY A 680 -16.61 27.46 33.06
C GLY A 680 -15.37 26.75 33.64
N THR A 681 -14.97 25.62 33.05
CA THR A 681 -13.76 24.87 33.41
C THR A 681 -13.02 24.47 32.15
N ALA A 682 -11.77 24.93 31.98
CA ALA A 682 -10.91 24.50 30.91
C ALA A 682 -10.30 23.14 31.21
N VAL A 683 -9.76 22.94 32.42
CA VAL A 683 -9.21 21.65 32.87
C VAL A 683 -9.68 21.33 34.28
N GLN A 684 -10.26 20.16 34.45
CA GLN A 684 -10.64 19.61 35.77
C GLN A 684 -9.76 18.42 36.15
N ALA A 685 -9.20 18.45 37.33
CA ALA A 685 -8.61 17.29 37.98
C ALA A 685 -9.64 16.64 38.89
N GLN A 686 -10.40 15.68 38.39
CA GLN A 686 -11.37 14.95 39.21
C GLN A 686 -10.68 13.98 40.16
N LYS A 687 -9.72 13.22 39.64
CA LYS A 687 -8.79 12.37 40.37
C LYS A 687 -7.57 12.10 39.49
N GLY A 688 -6.54 12.92 39.63
CA GLY A 688 -5.33 12.85 38.82
C GLY A 688 -4.50 14.13 38.91
N LEU A 689 -3.35 14.13 38.28
CA LEU A 689 -2.40 15.23 38.28
C LEU A 689 -2.36 15.91 36.90
N VAL A 690 -2.26 17.24 36.90
CA VAL A 690 -2.13 18.04 35.69
C VAL A 690 -0.86 18.85 35.72
N ILE A 691 -0.03 18.72 34.71
CA ILE A 691 1.20 19.48 34.50
C ILE A 691 0.98 20.36 33.27
N ILE A 692 1.11 21.67 33.41
CA ILE A 692 0.99 22.64 32.32
C ILE A 692 2.35 23.28 32.07
N ASN A 693 2.98 22.96 30.96
CA ASN A 693 4.25 23.53 30.54
C ASN A 693 4.04 24.81 29.70
N ASP A 694 2.97 24.88 28.93
CA ASP A 694 2.57 26.04 28.12
C ASP A 694 1.12 25.91 27.66
N GLY A 695 0.53 26.98 27.12
CA GLY A 695 -0.80 27.00 26.53
C GLY A 695 -1.58 28.27 26.85
N ASN A 696 -2.70 28.45 26.14
CA ASN A 696 -3.61 29.58 26.35
C ASN A 696 -4.94 29.06 26.89
N PHE A 697 -5.34 29.51 28.07
CA PHE A 697 -6.51 29.02 28.79
C PHE A 697 -7.54 30.11 28.96
N ALA A 698 -8.78 29.82 28.61
CA ALA A 698 -9.94 30.69 28.78
C ALA A 698 -11.19 29.89 29.11
N VAL A 699 -12.18 30.49 29.68
CA VAL A 699 -13.47 29.88 29.97
C VAL A 699 -14.62 30.87 29.70
N GLU A 700 -15.82 30.33 29.48
CA GLU A 700 -17.05 31.09 29.64
C GLU A 700 -17.23 31.39 31.12
N PRO A 701 -17.16 32.66 31.58
CA PRO A 701 -17.34 32.98 32.99
C PRO A 701 -18.77 32.68 33.43
N TYR A 702 -18.90 32.16 34.65
CA TYR A 702 -20.22 32.00 35.25
C TYR A 702 -20.93 33.34 35.37
N SER A 703 -22.23 33.35 35.08
CA SER A 703 -23.07 34.56 35.20
C SER A 703 -23.12 35.10 36.63
N ASN A 704 -22.76 34.32 37.63
CA ASN A 704 -22.62 34.75 39.03
C ASN A 704 -21.24 35.41 39.25
N PRO A 705 -21.18 36.68 39.63
CA PRO A 705 -19.91 37.40 39.79
C PRO A 705 -18.95 36.78 40.85
N VAL A 706 -19.51 36.04 41.81
CA VAL A 706 -18.70 35.36 42.83
C VAL A 706 -17.87 34.21 42.24
N TYR A 707 -18.38 33.56 41.21
CA TYR A 707 -17.70 32.42 40.60
C TYR A 707 -16.91 32.80 39.34
N GLY A 708 -17.40 33.72 38.51
CA GLY A 708 -16.69 34.24 37.33
C GLY A 708 -15.76 33.22 36.65
N TYR A 709 -14.47 33.50 36.68
CA TYR A 709 -13.41 32.61 36.14
C TYR A 709 -12.84 31.59 37.15
N LYS A 710 -13.37 31.55 38.39
CA LYS A 710 -12.84 30.82 39.52
C LYS A 710 -12.46 29.35 39.22
N PHE A 711 -13.24 28.67 38.40
CA PHE A 711 -13.08 27.23 38.14
C PHE A 711 -12.37 26.92 36.83
N MET A 712 -11.57 27.85 36.28
CA MET A 712 -10.82 27.61 35.03
C MET A 712 -9.91 26.39 35.13
N LEU A 713 -9.06 26.32 36.17
CA LEU A 713 -8.33 25.15 36.60
C LEU A 713 -8.96 24.71 37.92
N ASN A 714 -9.52 23.51 38.00
CA ASN A 714 -10.33 23.09 39.14
C ASN A 714 -10.01 21.67 39.61
N CYS A 715 -9.75 21.47 40.87
CA CYS A 715 -9.72 20.17 41.51
C CYS A 715 -11.07 19.85 42.17
N ILE A 716 -11.46 18.59 42.21
CA ILE A 716 -12.55 18.16 43.07
C ILE A 716 -12.04 18.18 44.51
N ASP A 717 -12.70 18.98 45.37
CA ASP A 717 -12.28 19.28 46.76
C ASP A 717 -11.83 18.06 47.56
N ALA A 718 -12.59 16.97 47.50
CA ALA A 718 -12.28 15.75 48.24
C ALA A 718 -10.97 15.10 47.77
N ALA A 719 -10.77 15.04 46.45
CA ALA A 719 -9.56 14.47 45.84
C ALA A 719 -8.35 15.39 46.10
N TYR A 720 -8.55 16.72 46.03
CA TYR A 720 -7.49 17.70 46.35
C TYR A 720 -7.02 17.56 47.79
N LYS A 721 -7.95 17.53 48.75
CA LYS A 721 -7.64 17.33 50.16
C LYS A 721 -6.96 16.00 50.48
N ALA A 722 -7.25 14.98 49.71
CA ALA A 722 -6.61 13.66 49.79
C ALA A 722 -5.24 13.60 49.10
N GLY A 723 -4.84 14.65 48.38
CA GLY A 723 -3.63 14.65 47.55
C GLY A 723 -3.75 13.80 46.28
N GLU A 724 -4.97 13.44 45.88
CA GLU A 724 -5.26 12.62 44.69
C GLU A 724 -5.56 13.46 43.45
N ALA A 725 -5.68 14.79 43.60
CA ALA A 725 -5.85 15.73 42.50
C ALA A 725 -4.99 16.97 42.70
N GLY A 726 -4.45 17.54 41.60
CA GLY A 726 -3.61 18.72 41.68
C GLY A 726 -3.15 19.24 40.34
N PHE A 727 -2.64 20.48 40.37
CA PHE A 727 -2.01 21.16 39.25
C PHE A 727 -0.57 21.56 39.56
N THR A 728 0.29 21.53 38.55
CA THR A 728 1.60 22.16 38.55
C THR A 728 1.76 22.96 37.26
N VAL A 729 1.90 24.28 37.36
CA VAL A 729 1.87 25.21 36.23
C VAL A 729 3.25 25.85 36.07
N TYR A 730 3.96 25.43 35.03
CA TYR A 730 5.28 25.95 34.65
C TYR A 730 5.22 27.07 33.61
N GLY A 731 4.09 27.25 32.92
CA GLY A 731 3.94 28.23 31.85
C GLY A 731 2.49 28.47 31.46
N GLY A 732 2.30 29.23 30.38
CA GLY A 732 1.00 29.48 29.80
C GLY A 732 0.39 30.84 30.17
N THR A 733 -0.72 31.16 29.47
CA THR A 733 -1.47 32.40 29.58
C THR A 733 -2.92 32.11 29.97
N TYR A 734 -3.44 32.84 30.94
CA TYR A 734 -4.72 32.59 31.60
C TYR A 734 -5.59 33.87 31.53
N THR A 735 -6.73 33.81 30.90
CA THR A 735 -7.66 34.94 30.80
C THR A 735 -8.66 34.93 31.98
N GLY A 736 -8.60 35.93 32.84
CA GLY A 736 -9.48 36.07 33.99
C GLY A 736 -9.13 35.21 35.20
N PHE A 737 -7.98 34.51 35.21
CA PHE A 737 -7.61 33.58 36.26
C PHE A 737 -6.13 33.71 36.66
N ASP A 738 -5.85 33.78 37.96
CA ASP A 738 -4.49 33.79 38.50
C ASP A 738 -4.12 32.42 39.06
N PRO A 739 -3.30 31.62 38.37
CA PRO A 739 -2.89 30.30 38.88
C PRO A 739 -1.99 30.31 40.09
N SER A 740 -1.40 31.45 40.48
CA SER A 740 -0.62 31.57 41.70
C SER A 740 -1.47 31.82 42.94
N ASN A 741 -2.73 32.15 42.77
CA ASN A 741 -3.66 32.47 43.84
C ASN A 741 -5.06 31.95 43.56
N SER A 742 -5.15 30.67 43.22
CA SER A 742 -6.42 30.03 42.86
C SER A 742 -7.33 29.91 44.09
N ASP A 743 -8.51 30.48 44.01
CA ASP A 743 -9.60 30.34 44.98
C ASP A 743 -10.64 29.28 44.58
N SER A 744 -10.37 28.51 43.54
CA SER A 744 -11.12 27.27 43.28
C SER A 744 -10.95 26.23 44.36
N GLU A 745 -9.82 26.25 45.05
CA GLU A 745 -9.45 25.32 46.10
C GLU A 745 -9.68 25.90 47.50
N ASN A 746 -9.97 25.03 48.48
CA ASN A 746 -10.11 25.41 49.86
C ASN A 746 -9.29 24.49 50.78
N PRO A 747 -8.18 24.98 51.38
CA PRO A 747 -7.67 26.38 51.33
C PRO A 747 -7.16 26.76 49.93
N ARG A 748 -7.07 28.08 49.66
CA ARG A 748 -6.51 28.63 48.43
C ARG A 748 -5.17 28.01 48.10
N ALA A 749 -4.94 27.72 46.84
CA ALA A 749 -3.74 27.08 46.34
C ALA A 749 -2.95 28.00 45.41
N SER A 750 -1.63 27.86 45.43
CA SER A 750 -0.78 28.25 44.31
C SER A 750 -0.47 27.00 43.48
N PHE A 751 -0.82 27.02 42.21
CA PHE A 751 -0.44 25.96 41.26
C PHE A 751 0.94 26.23 40.64
N VAL A 752 1.52 27.44 40.87
CA VAL A 752 2.81 27.83 40.33
C VAL A 752 3.92 27.38 41.28
N PRO A 753 4.86 26.52 40.83
CA PRO A 753 5.91 25.99 41.69
C PRO A 753 7.02 27.00 41.95
N GLU A 754 7.89 26.71 42.93
CA GLU A 754 9.11 27.47 43.20
C GLU A 754 9.98 27.57 41.93
N GLY A 755 10.61 28.75 41.71
CA GLY A 755 11.38 29.05 40.50
C GLY A 755 10.57 29.57 39.33
N TYR A 756 9.26 29.76 39.50
CA TYR A 756 8.36 30.36 38.49
C TYR A 756 7.56 31.50 39.12
N THR A 757 7.17 32.44 38.27
CA THR A 757 6.39 33.61 38.70
C THR A 757 5.17 33.80 37.78
N CYS A 758 4.01 34.06 38.39
CA CYS A 758 2.80 34.47 37.69
C CYS A 758 2.75 36.00 37.68
N THR A 759 2.63 36.61 36.51
CA THR A 759 2.58 38.05 36.33
C THR A 759 1.33 38.45 35.59
N LYS A 760 0.65 39.52 36.05
CA LYS A 760 -0.48 40.11 35.29
C LYS A 760 0.09 40.90 34.11
N THR A 761 -0.15 40.41 32.90
CA THR A 761 0.40 40.94 31.63
C THR A 761 -0.60 41.77 30.83
N GLY A 762 -1.88 41.73 31.18
CA GLY A 762 -2.98 42.50 30.53
C GLY A 762 -4.06 42.87 31.54
N GLU A 763 -5.19 43.44 31.07
CA GLU A 763 -6.28 43.91 31.94
C GLU A 763 -6.84 42.75 32.76
N ASP A 764 -7.05 41.58 32.15
CA ASP A 764 -7.48 40.35 32.81
C ASP A 764 -6.68 39.12 32.33
N VAL A 765 -5.37 39.29 32.14
CA VAL A 765 -4.50 38.23 31.61
C VAL A 765 -3.33 38.02 32.57
N TRP A 766 -3.09 36.78 32.97
CA TRP A 766 -1.95 36.31 33.74
C TRP A 766 -1.06 35.39 32.92
N THR A 767 0.23 35.52 33.09
CA THR A 767 1.21 34.68 32.39
C THR A 767 2.20 34.13 33.41
N VAL A 768 2.45 32.82 33.31
CA VAL A 768 3.46 32.13 34.14
C VAL A 768 4.75 31.99 33.36
N THR A 769 5.87 32.37 33.99
CA THR A 769 7.21 32.27 33.37
C THR A 769 8.23 31.78 34.40
N LYS A 770 9.29 31.16 33.90
CA LYS A 770 10.44 30.75 34.71
C LYS A 770 11.20 32.01 35.22
N ASN A 771 11.63 32.00 36.46
CA ASN A 771 12.48 33.06 36.99
C ASN A 771 13.84 33.06 36.29
N ALA A 772 14.39 34.27 36.07
CA ALA A 772 15.67 34.47 35.40
C ALA A 772 16.85 33.89 36.20
#